data_e1f2e743fd7f0a36ae8123fa63d3d53c
#
_entry.id   e1f2e743fd7f0a36ae8123fa63d3d53c
#
_cell.length_a   1.000
_cell.length_b   1.000
_cell.length_c   1.000
_cell.angle_alpha   90.00
_cell.angle_beta   90.00
_cell.angle_gamma   90.00
#
_symmetry.space_group_name_H-M   'P 1'
#
loop_
_entity.id
_entity.type
_entity.pdbx_description
1 polymer ?
#
loop_
_entity_poly.entity_id
_entity_poly.type
_entity_poly.pdbx_seq_one_letter_code
_entity_poly.pdbx_strand_id
1 'polypeptide(L)'
;MASTSTSLTLPVLPLDDEVVLPGMVVPLDLNDADVRAAVEAAQAAARSTPGKPRVLLVPRIDGTYASTGVLGTVEQVGRLADGDPGALIRGRGRVRIGAGTTGPGAALWVEGTPVDQSVPDPLPGQVAELVKEYKALATAWLRKRGAWQVVDRVQAIDDVSQLADNSGYSPFLTTEQKVELLETADPVARLKLATQQLRDHLAEQDVAETIAKDVQEGVDKQQREFLLRRQLEAVRKELRELNGEQEGEESDDYRARVEAADLPEKVREAALKEVDKLERSSDQSPEGSWIRTWLDTVLELPWNERTEDAYDIQGAKGVLDAEHSGLEDVKERITEYLAVRKRRGERGLGVVGGRRGGAVLALVGPPGVGKTSLGESVAHAMGRKFVRVALGGVRDEAEIRGHRRTYVGALPGRIVRAIKEAGSMNPVVLLDEIDKVGSDFRGDPAAALLEVLDPAQNHTFRDHYLEVELDLSDVVFLATANVLEAIPEALLDRMELVRLDGYTEDEKVVIARDHLLPRQLERAGLNADEVTIDEGALRKLAGEYTREAGVRTLERSIARLLRKVAAQHELGERKLPFGVTEGELRGLIGRPHHVPESAQDPAERRTAVPGVATGLAVTGAGGDVLFVEASLADPETGAAGLTLTGQLGDVMKESAQIALSFLRSHGAELELPVADLKDRGVHIHFPAGAVPKDGPSAGITMTTALASLLSGRLVRTDVAMTGEVSLTGRVLPIGGVKQKLLAAHRAGVTTVIIPKRNEPDLDDVPAEVLDKLDVHAVTDVRQVLELALSPATSDAAREVPAAA
;
A
#
# COMPACT_ATOMS: atom_id res chain seq x y z
N MET A 1 -45.66 -26.17 12.00
CA MET A 1 -45.41 -27.62 11.95
C MET A 1 -43.95 -27.80 11.69
N ALA A 2 -43.18 -28.28 12.63
CA ALA A 2 -41.75 -28.54 12.46
C ALA A 2 -41.58 -29.68 11.48
N SER A 3 -41.02 -29.42 10.31
CA SER A 3 -40.63 -30.46 9.36
C SER A 3 -39.48 -31.25 10.00
N THR A 4 -39.72 -32.52 10.27
CA THR A 4 -38.67 -33.48 10.65
C THR A 4 -37.69 -33.57 9.46
N SER A 5 -36.59 -32.87 9.56
CA SER A 5 -35.48 -32.99 8.60
C SER A 5 -34.92 -34.41 8.74
N THR A 6 -35.19 -35.26 7.75
CA THR A 6 -34.69 -36.63 7.69
C THR A 6 -33.19 -36.57 7.46
N SER A 7 -32.36 -36.94 8.42
CA SER A 7 -30.93 -37.11 8.28
C SER A 7 -30.63 -38.11 7.19
N LEU A 8 -29.66 -37.80 6.32
CA LEU A 8 -29.18 -38.67 5.25
C LEU A 8 -27.80 -39.20 5.61
N THR A 9 -27.58 -40.48 5.46
CA THR A 9 -26.25 -41.10 5.60
C THR A 9 -25.63 -41.24 4.19
N LEU A 10 -24.50 -40.55 3.95
CA LEU A 10 -23.89 -40.43 2.62
C LEU A 10 -22.40 -40.68 2.67
N PRO A 11 -21.83 -41.36 1.65
CA PRO A 11 -20.38 -41.42 1.49
C PRO A 11 -19.85 -40.06 0.97
N VAL A 12 -18.80 -39.58 1.61
CA VAL A 12 -18.11 -38.30 1.24
C VAL A 12 -17.21 -38.53 0.07
N LEU A 13 -17.40 -37.73 -0.97
CA LEU A 13 -16.53 -37.61 -2.12
C LEU A 13 -15.78 -36.30 -2.01
N PRO A 14 -14.48 -36.34 -1.65
CA PRO A 14 -13.67 -35.13 -1.53
C PRO A 14 -13.40 -34.52 -2.91
N LEU A 15 -13.40 -33.19 -2.95
CA LEU A 15 -13.03 -32.40 -4.13
C LEU A 15 -11.87 -31.52 -3.70
N ASP A 16 -10.66 -31.85 -4.16
CA ASP A 16 -9.47 -31.08 -3.83
C ASP A 16 -9.40 -29.83 -4.72
N ASP A 17 -9.41 -28.66 -4.07
CA ASP A 17 -9.40 -27.33 -4.69
C ASP A 17 -10.50 -27.09 -5.74
N GLU A 18 -11.50 -27.96 -5.80
CA GLU A 18 -12.67 -27.81 -6.65
C GLU A 18 -13.97 -27.66 -5.85
N VAL A 19 -14.90 -26.89 -6.40
CA VAL A 19 -16.20 -26.65 -5.79
C VAL A 19 -17.31 -26.92 -6.80
N VAL A 20 -18.20 -27.81 -6.45
CA VAL A 20 -19.40 -28.13 -7.24
C VAL A 20 -20.61 -27.53 -6.54
N LEU A 21 -21.38 -26.70 -7.25
CA LEU A 21 -22.65 -26.16 -6.74
C LEU A 21 -23.84 -26.99 -7.21
N PRO A 22 -24.99 -26.92 -6.55
CA PRO A 22 -26.21 -27.60 -6.99
C PRO A 22 -26.58 -27.25 -8.44
N GLY A 23 -27.03 -28.23 -9.20
CA GLY A 23 -27.34 -28.08 -10.62
C GLY A 23 -26.18 -28.38 -11.57
N MET A 24 -24.93 -28.27 -11.10
CA MET A 24 -23.76 -28.58 -11.92
C MET A 24 -23.66 -30.07 -12.23
N VAL A 25 -23.14 -30.37 -13.43
CA VAL A 25 -22.80 -31.74 -13.86
C VAL A 25 -21.31 -31.75 -14.14
N VAL A 26 -20.59 -32.58 -13.41
CA VAL A 26 -19.12 -32.62 -13.45
C VAL A 26 -18.65 -34.03 -13.76
N PRO A 27 -17.72 -34.21 -14.72
CA PRO A 27 -16.96 -35.43 -14.88
C PRO A 27 -15.84 -35.46 -13.83
N LEU A 28 -15.74 -36.50 -13.04
CA LEU A 28 -14.70 -36.69 -12.03
C LEU A 28 -13.84 -37.91 -12.40
N ASP A 29 -12.54 -37.75 -12.23
CA ASP A 29 -11.55 -38.80 -12.41
C ASP A 29 -11.63 -39.81 -11.26
N LEU A 30 -11.63 -41.09 -11.57
CA LEU A 30 -11.62 -42.21 -10.61
C LEU A 30 -10.20 -42.76 -10.35
N ASN A 31 -9.17 -42.10 -10.83
CA ASN A 31 -7.79 -42.47 -10.49
C ASN A 31 -7.48 -42.13 -9.03
N ASP A 32 -8.09 -41.05 -8.48
CA ASP A 32 -8.05 -40.75 -7.08
C ASP A 32 -8.70 -41.85 -6.23
N ALA A 33 -8.00 -42.31 -5.18
CA ALA A 33 -8.43 -43.41 -4.35
C ALA A 33 -9.68 -43.07 -3.50
N ASP A 34 -9.73 -41.84 -2.97
CA ASP A 34 -10.83 -41.37 -2.12
C ASP A 34 -12.11 -41.16 -2.96
N VAL A 35 -11.96 -40.55 -4.15
CA VAL A 35 -13.07 -40.37 -5.10
C VAL A 35 -13.63 -41.70 -5.55
N ARG A 36 -12.75 -42.66 -5.90
CA ARG A 36 -13.16 -44.02 -6.29
C ARG A 36 -13.88 -44.73 -5.17
N ALA A 37 -13.34 -44.72 -3.95
CA ALA A 37 -13.94 -45.35 -2.79
C ALA A 37 -15.34 -44.81 -2.51
N ALA A 38 -15.54 -43.47 -2.65
CA ALA A 38 -16.85 -42.83 -2.46
C ALA A 38 -17.88 -43.29 -3.48
N VAL A 39 -17.50 -43.39 -4.76
CA VAL A 39 -18.41 -43.85 -5.86
C VAL A 39 -18.76 -45.34 -5.68
N GLU A 40 -17.79 -46.20 -5.35
CA GLU A 40 -18.01 -47.63 -5.08
C GLU A 40 -18.92 -47.84 -3.84
N ALA A 41 -18.69 -47.06 -2.76
CA ALA A 41 -19.51 -47.10 -1.57
C ALA A 41 -20.97 -46.68 -1.88
N ALA A 42 -21.17 -45.64 -2.69
CA ALA A 42 -22.49 -45.22 -3.14
C ALA A 42 -23.19 -46.27 -3.99
N GLN A 43 -22.45 -46.92 -4.87
CA GLN A 43 -23.01 -48.03 -5.68
C GLN A 43 -23.41 -49.25 -4.82
N ALA A 44 -22.57 -49.57 -3.82
CA ALA A 44 -22.88 -50.66 -2.89
C ALA A 44 -24.14 -50.36 -2.09
N ALA A 45 -24.27 -49.10 -1.57
CA ALA A 45 -25.47 -48.67 -0.84
C ALA A 45 -26.75 -48.70 -1.71
N ALA A 46 -26.63 -48.31 -2.98
CA ALA A 46 -27.75 -48.31 -3.91
C ALA A 46 -28.27 -49.71 -4.28
N ARG A 47 -27.50 -50.78 -4.06
CA ARG A 47 -27.96 -52.16 -4.27
C ARG A 47 -28.97 -52.57 -3.18
N SER A 48 -28.93 -51.91 -2.02
CA SER A 48 -29.83 -52.22 -0.88
C SER A 48 -31.03 -51.28 -0.79
N THR A 49 -31.04 -50.18 -1.54
CA THR A 49 -32.08 -49.15 -1.49
C THR A 49 -32.47 -48.75 -2.94
N PRO A 50 -33.77 -48.72 -3.30
CA PRO A 50 -34.15 -48.33 -4.65
C PRO A 50 -33.80 -46.88 -4.94
N GLY A 51 -32.99 -46.61 -5.98
CA GLY A 51 -32.60 -45.29 -6.46
C GLY A 51 -31.22 -45.26 -7.11
N LYS A 52 -30.86 -44.10 -7.70
CA LYS A 52 -29.50 -43.89 -8.23
C LYS A 52 -28.51 -43.76 -7.08
N PRO A 53 -27.25 -44.19 -7.27
CA PRO A 53 -26.18 -44.01 -6.26
C PRO A 53 -25.99 -42.53 -5.89
N ARG A 54 -25.89 -42.25 -4.58
CA ARG A 54 -25.75 -40.91 -4.05
C ARG A 54 -24.42 -40.74 -3.31
N VAL A 55 -23.76 -39.60 -3.49
CA VAL A 55 -22.55 -39.21 -2.82
C VAL A 55 -22.73 -37.80 -2.21
N LEU A 56 -21.92 -37.44 -1.27
CA LEU A 56 -21.81 -36.07 -0.79
C LEU A 56 -20.50 -35.48 -1.32
N LEU A 57 -20.61 -34.56 -2.27
CA LEU A 57 -19.49 -33.79 -2.83
C LEU A 57 -19.08 -32.74 -1.82
N VAL A 58 -17.86 -32.79 -1.31
CA VAL A 58 -17.37 -31.88 -0.26
C VAL A 58 -16.05 -31.26 -0.71
N PRO A 59 -15.98 -29.94 -0.89
CA PRO A 59 -14.72 -29.26 -1.13
C PRO A 59 -13.74 -29.48 0.02
N ARG A 60 -12.47 -29.77 -0.32
CA ARG A 60 -11.35 -29.86 0.61
C ARG A 60 -10.27 -28.86 0.18
N ILE A 61 -10.12 -27.78 0.98
CA ILE A 61 -9.20 -26.68 0.71
C ILE A 61 -8.11 -26.73 1.78
N ASP A 62 -6.87 -26.76 1.39
CA ASP A 62 -5.70 -26.86 2.28
C ASP A 62 -5.88 -28.00 3.31
N GLY A 63 -6.47 -29.14 2.86
CA GLY A 63 -6.71 -30.30 3.70
C GLY A 63 -7.92 -30.20 4.64
N THR A 64 -8.66 -29.09 4.63
CA THR A 64 -9.84 -28.85 5.48
C THR A 64 -11.13 -29.00 4.68
N TYR A 65 -12.09 -29.77 5.18
CA TYR A 65 -13.40 -29.94 4.55
C TYR A 65 -14.33 -28.75 4.85
N ALA A 66 -15.07 -28.31 3.83
CA ALA A 66 -16.14 -27.33 4.00
C ALA A 66 -17.26 -27.87 4.92
N SER A 67 -17.98 -26.98 5.60
CA SER A 67 -19.08 -27.33 6.49
C SER A 67 -20.35 -27.77 5.78
N THR A 68 -20.45 -27.45 4.48
CA THR A 68 -21.57 -27.75 3.61
C THR A 68 -21.08 -28.46 2.36
N GLY A 69 -21.73 -29.57 2.01
CA GLY A 69 -21.49 -30.30 0.77
C GLY A 69 -22.69 -30.29 -0.16
N VAL A 70 -22.55 -30.89 -1.33
CA VAL A 70 -23.62 -31.04 -2.32
C VAL A 70 -24.00 -32.51 -2.48
N LEU A 71 -25.28 -32.80 -2.34
CA LEU A 71 -25.81 -34.12 -2.63
C LEU A 71 -25.62 -34.41 -4.12
N GLY A 72 -24.72 -35.30 -4.45
CA GLY A 72 -24.42 -35.75 -5.80
C GLY A 72 -25.17 -37.03 -6.17
N THR A 73 -25.67 -37.12 -7.39
CA THR A 73 -26.19 -38.35 -7.98
C THR A 73 -25.22 -38.83 -9.05
N VAL A 74 -24.75 -40.07 -8.93
CA VAL A 74 -23.89 -40.66 -9.95
C VAL A 74 -24.78 -41.04 -11.13
N GLU A 75 -24.65 -40.32 -12.23
CA GLU A 75 -25.48 -40.54 -13.45
C GLU A 75 -24.91 -41.66 -14.29
N GLN A 76 -23.58 -41.69 -14.44
CA GLN A 76 -22.88 -42.67 -15.26
C GLN A 76 -21.46 -42.91 -14.74
N VAL A 77 -20.98 -44.12 -14.80
CA VAL A 77 -19.58 -44.50 -14.59
C VAL A 77 -19.07 -45.12 -15.89
N GLY A 78 -17.89 -44.65 -16.35
CA GLY A 78 -17.33 -45.06 -17.63
C GLY A 78 -15.92 -44.56 -17.82
N ARG A 79 -15.60 -44.16 -19.06
CA ARG A 79 -14.32 -43.53 -19.39
C ARG A 79 -14.53 -42.08 -19.79
N LEU A 80 -13.63 -41.21 -19.34
CA LEU A 80 -13.57 -39.81 -19.76
C LEU A 80 -13.05 -39.67 -21.19
N ALA A 81 -13.05 -38.46 -21.73
CA ALA A 81 -12.64 -38.18 -23.10
C ALA A 81 -11.16 -38.48 -23.37
N ASP A 82 -10.34 -38.43 -22.37
CA ASP A 82 -8.89 -38.78 -22.33
C ASP A 82 -8.63 -40.28 -22.20
N GLY A 83 -9.68 -41.08 -21.93
CA GLY A 83 -9.62 -42.55 -21.82
C GLY A 83 -9.49 -43.06 -20.39
N ASP A 84 -9.33 -42.20 -19.42
CA ASP A 84 -9.24 -42.56 -18.00
C ASP A 84 -10.59 -42.94 -17.38
N PRO A 85 -10.60 -43.78 -16.32
CA PRO A 85 -11.84 -44.17 -15.67
C PRO A 85 -12.45 -42.92 -14.95
N GLY A 86 -13.72 -42.68 -15.20
CA GLY A 86 -14.40 -41.51 -14.65
C GLY A 86 -15.88 -41.75 -14.30
N ALA A 87 -16.44 -40.83 -13.57
CA ALA A 87 -17.85 -40.79 -13.20
C ALA A 87 -18.47 -39.43 -13.53
N LEU A 88 -19.66 -39.44 -14.12
CA LEU A 88 -20.44 -38.22 -14.32
C LEU A 88 -21.40 -38.07 -13.14
N ILE A 89 -21.21 -36.97 -12.38
CA ILE A 89 -21.97 -36.71 -11.17
C ILE A 89 -22.77 -35.41 -11.34
N ARG A 90 -24.04 -35.46 -10.96
CA ARG A 90 -24.93 -34.30 -10.95
C ARG A 90 -25.20 -33.86 -9.53
N GLY A 91 -24.83 -32.63 -9.19
CA GLY A 91 -25.19 -31.95 -7.94
C GLY A 91 -26.69 -31.68 -7.87
N ARG A 92 -27.32 -31.93 -6.73
CA ARG A 92 -28.78 -31.80 -6.53
C ARG A 92 -29.14 -30.69 -5.54
N GLY A 93 -28.64 -30.76 -4.37
CA GLY A 93 -28.98 -29.81 -3.27
C GLY A 93 -27.91 -29.76 -2.22
N ARG A 94 -27.97 -28.75 -1.38
CA ARG A 94 -27.05 -28.56 -0.26
C ARG A 94 -27.35 -29.47 0.89
N VAL A 95 -26.30 -29.94 1.54
CA VAL A 95 -26.38 -30.77 2.75
C VAL A 95 -25.37 -30.25 3.75
N ARG A 96 -25.83 -29.88 4.92
CA ARG A 96 -24.96 -29.54 6.04
C ARG A 96 -24.36 -30.84 6.60
N ILE A 97 -23.04 -30.83 6.78
CA ILE A 97 -22.30 -32.01 7.25
C ILE A 97 -22.42 -32.12 8.73
N GLY A 98 -22.78 -33.31 9.21
CA GLY A 98 -22.87 -33.65 10.62
C GLY A 98 -21.75 -34.58 11.07
N ALA A 99 -22.10 -35.48 12.01
CA ALA A 99 -21.12 -36.41 12.57
C ALA A 99 -20.67 -37.47 11.56
N GLY A 100 -19.41 -37.90 11.68
CA GLY A 100 -18.90 -39.08 10.95
C GLY A 100 -19.64 -40.36 11.41
N THR A 101 -19.94 -41.22 10.45
CA THR A 101 -20.61 -42.53 10.71
C THR A 101 -19.94 -43.64 9.91
N THR A 102 -20.41 -44.83 10.01
CA THR A 102 -19.89 -46.00 9.29
C THR A 102 -20.88 -46.48 8.24
N GLY A 103 -20.32 -46.86 7.06
CA GLY A 103 -21.12 -47.41 5.97
C GLY A 103 -20.32 -48.43 5.12
N PRO A 104 -20.91 -48.98 4.08
CA PRO A 104 -20.26 -49.98 3.23
C PRO A 104 -19.05 -49.36 2.45
N GLY A 105 -17.97 -50.17 2.32
CA GLY A 105 -16.78 -49.78 1.57
C GLY A 105 -15.73 -49.03 2.37
N ALA A 106 -14.71 -48.47 1.68
CA ALA A 106 -13.59 -47.77 2.30
C ALA A 106 -13.81 -46.25 2.38
N ALA A 107 -14.95 -45.73 1.96
CA ALA A 107 -15.22 -44.28 1.96
C ALA A 107 -15.51 -43.75 3.37
N LEU A 108 -15.25 -42.44 3.58
CA LEU A 108 -15.71 -41.70 4.73
C LEU A 108 -17.24 -41.52 4.61
N TRP A 109 -17.95 -41.82 5.72
CA TRP A 109 -19.41 -41.64 5.77
C TRP A 109 -19.79 -40.58 6.77
N VAL A 110 -20.76 -39.75 6.44
CA VAL A 110 -21.28 -38.72 7.35
C VAL A 110 -22.79 -38.72 7.40
N GLU A 111 -23.33 -38.26 8.51
CA GLU A 111 -24.72 -37.83 8.57
C GLU A 111 -24.85 -36.41 8.01
N GLY A 112 -25.81 -36.22 7.14
CA GLY A 112 -26.04 -34.92 6.52
C GLY A 112 -27.47 -34.45 6.65
N THR A 113 -27.68 -33.17 6.88
CA THR A 113 -29.00 -32.56 6.96
C THR A 113 -29.23 -31.70 5.71
N PRO A 114 -30.25 -32.01 4.88
CA PRO A 114 -30.58 -31.19 3.71
C PRO A 114 -30.90 -29.76 4.13
N VAL A 115 -30.37 -28.81 3.39
CA VAL A 115 -30.63 -27.37 3.60
C VAL A 115 -31.89 -26.98 2.81
N ASP A 116 -32.84 -26.33 3.46
CA ASP A 116 -34.03 -25.80 2.80
C ASP A 116 -33.63 -24.65 1.84
N GLN A 117 -34.11 -24.75 0.62
CA GLN A 117 -33.83 -23.80 -0.47
C GLN A 117 -35.11 -23.08 -0.93
N SER A 118 -36.18 -23.17 -0.16
CA SER A 118 -37.48 -22.60 -0.52
C SER A 118 -37.44 -21.08 -0.46
N VAL A 119 -38.01 -20.43 -1.44
CA VAL A 119 -38.20 -18.97 -1.51
C VAL A 119 -39.71 -18.72 -1.62
N PRO A 120 -40.27 -17.66 -0.99
CA PRO A 120 -41.70 -17.35 -1.12
C PRO A 120 -42.13 -17.16 -2.57
N ASP A 121 -43.31 -17.72 -2.91
CA ASP A 121 -43.97 -17.51 -4.18
C ASP A 121 -45.34 -16.84 -3.94
N PRO A 122 -45.63 -15.64 -4.49
CA PRO A 122 -44.81 -14.90 -5.45
C PRO A 122 -43.56 -14.24 -4.77
N LEU A 123 -42.52 -14.04 -5.56
CA LEU A 123 -41.28 -13.42 -5.09
C LEU A 123 -41.53 -11.99 -4.53
N PRO A 124 -40.97 -11.66 -3.37
CA PRO A 124 -40.98 -10.26 -2.89
C PRO A 124 -40.36 -9.31 -3.93
N GLY A 125 -40.90 -8.10 -4.09
CA GLY A 125 -40.47 -7.15 -5.11
C GLY A 125 -38.96 -6.88 -5.16
N GLN A 126 -38.30 -6.78 -4.00
CA GLN A 126 -36.84 -6.60 -3.90
C GLN A 126 -36.08 -7.83 -4.45
N VAL A 127 -36.61 -9.04 -4.25
CA VAL A 127 -35.98 -10.25 -4.78
C VAL A 127 -36.16 -10.36 -6.30
N ALA A 128 -37.32 -9.97 -6.81
CA ALA A 128 -37.59 -9.93 -8.25
C ALA A 128 -36.67 -8.93 -8.98
N GLU A 129 -36.42 -7.76 -8.36
CA GLU A 129 -35.44 -6.80 -8.89
C GLU A 129 -34.03 -7.36 -8.92
N LEU A 130 -33.60 -8.05 -7.84
CA LEU A 130 -32.27 -8.69 -7.77
C LEU A 130 -32.10 -9.77 -8.84
N VAL A 131 -33.13 -10.59 -9.08
CA VAL A 131 -33.15 -11.60 -10.15
C VAL A 131 -32.97 -10.94 -11.52
N LYS A 132 -33.70 -9.84 -11.76
CA LYS A 132 -33.60 -9.08 -13.01
C LYS A 132 -32.21 -8.47 -13.20
N GLU A 133 -31.65 -7.91 -12.14
CA GLU A 133 -30.31 -7.35 -12.15
C GLU A 133 -29.25 -8.42 -12.46
N TYR A 134 -29.27 -9.54 -11.74
CA TYR A 134 -28.33 -10.64 -12.00
C TYR A 134 -28.42 -11.15 -13.45
N LYS A 135 -29.63 -11.40 -13.95
CA LYS A 135 -29.85 -11.85 -15.34
C LYS A 135 -29.30 -10.84 -16.35
N ALA A 136 -29.45 -9.54 -16.09
CA ALA A 136 -28.91 -8.49 -16.95
C ALA A 136 -27.37 -8.47 -16.96
N LEU A 137 -26.73 -8.54 -15.79
CA LEU A 137 -25.27 -8.61 -15.65
C LEU A 137 -24.71 -9.89 -16.29
N ALA A 138 -25.32 -11.05 -16.03
CA ALA A 138 -24.91 -12.32 -16.61
C ALA A 138 -25.04 -12.32 -18.15
N THR A 139 -26.11 -11.72 -18.69
CA THR A 139 -26.28 -11.54 -20.13
C THR A 139 -25.18 -10.63 -20.71
N ALA A 140 -24.86 -9.53 -20.05
CA ALA A 140 -23.81 -8.61 -20.49
C ALA A 140 -22.43 -9.32 -20.53
N TRP A 141 -22.11 -10.07 -19.48
CA TRP A 141 -20.87 -10.86 -19.40
C TRP A 141 -20.78 -11.96 -20.46
N LEU A 142 -21.84 -12.73 -20.62
CA LEU A 142 -21.89 -13.80 -21.65
C LEU A 142 -21.77 -13.26 -23.07
N ARG A 143 -22.40 -12.11 -23.36
CA ARG A 143 -22.28 -11.42 -24.65
C ARG A 143 -20.86 -10.96 -24.95
N LYS A 144 -20.18 -10.37 -23.98
CA LYS A 144 -18.77 -9.97 -24.12
C LYS A 144 -17.87 -11.17 -24.49
N ARG A 145 -18.19 -12.37 -24.01
CA ARG A 145 -17.46 -13.61 -24.31
C ARG A 145 -17.92 -14.36 -25.58
N GLY A 146 -18.90 -13.86 -26.28
CA GLY A 146 -19.44 -14.54 -27.47
C GLY A 146 -20.25 -15.79 -27.15
N ALA A 147 -20.64 -16.02 -25.89
CA ALA A 147 -21.36 -17.23 -25.45
C ALA A 147 -22.89 -17.09 -25.58
N TRP A 148 -23.36 -16.70 -26.75
CA TRP A 148 -24.78 -16.41 -27.04
C TRP A 148 -25.72 -17.59 -26.74
N GLN A 149 -25.25 -18.81 -26.94
CA GLN A 149 -26.06 -20.03 -26.74
C GLN A 149 -26.45 -20.28 -25.28
N VAL A 150 -25.72 -19.66 -24.31
CA VAL A 150 -25.94 -19.83 -22.88
C VAL A 150 -26.92 -18.78 -22.34
N VAL A 151 -27.05 -17.64 -23.01
CA VAL A 151 -27.89 -16.52 -22.57
C VAL A 151 -29.34 -16.95 -22.38
N ASP A 152 -29.93 -17.67 -23.35
CA ASP A 152 -31.32 -18.11 -23.27
C ASP A 152 -31.56 -19.10 -22.11
N ARG A 153 -30.55 -19.93 -21.80
CA ARG A 153 -30.64 -20.86 -20.65
C ARG A 153 -30.65 -20.12 -19.33
N VAL A 154 -29.79 -19.09 -19.16
CA VAL A 154 -29.76 -18.27 -17.93
C VAL A 154 -31.06 -17.48 -17.80
N GLN A 155 -31.59 -16.94 -18.88
CA GLN A 155 -32.87 -16.21 -18.88
C GLN A 155 -34.07 -17.10 -18.51
N ALA A 156 -34.02 -18.39 -18.86
CA ALA A 156 -35.08 -19.35 -18.58
C ALA A 156 -35.06 -19.91 -17.14
N ILE A 157 -34.09 -19.57 -16.29
CA ILE A 157 -34.04 -20.02 -14.90
C ILE A 157 -34.95 -19.11 -14.07
N ASP A 158 -36.02 -19.66 -13.48
CA ASP A 158 -36.95 -18.91 -12.63
C ASP A 158 -36.70 -19.16 -11.15
N ASP A 159 -36.05 -20.25 -10.78
CA ASP A 159 -35.68 -20.57 -9.39
C ASP A 159 -34.47 -19.74 -8.94
N VAL A 160 -34.64 -18.99 -7.83
CA VAL A 160 -33.63 -18.08 -7.27
C VAL A 160 -32.38 -18.84 -6.85
N SER A 161 -32.55 -20.01 -6.22
CA SER A 161 -31.44 -20.85 -5.77
C SER A 161 -30.64 -21.37 -6.97
N GLN A 162 -31.33 -21.89 -7.98
CA GLN A 162 -30.71 -22.41 -9.21
C GLN A 162 -30.01 -21.29 -9.98
N LEU A 163 -30.60 -20.09 -10.01
CA LEU A 163 -30.00 -18.93 -10.68
C LEU A 163 -28.69 -18.52 -10.00
N ALA A 164 -28.65 -18.45 -8.69
CA ALA A 164 -27.43 -18.15 -7.94
C ALA A 164 -26.37 -19.24 -8.11
N ASP A 165 -26.77 -20.51 -8.09
CA ASP A 165 -25.86 -21.65 -8.22
C ASP A 165 -25.26 -21.79 -9.61
N ASN A 166 -25.93 -21.25 -10.65
CA ASN A 166 -25.38 -21.20 -11.98
C ASN A 166 -24.08 -20.41 -12.10
N SER A 167 -23.81 -19.52 -11.13
CA SER A 167 -22.53 -18.80 -11.03
C SER A 167 -21.32 -19.74 -10.86
N GLY A 168 -21.53 -20.96 -10.35
CA GLY A 168 -20.46 -21.96 -10.19
C GLY A 168 -19.71 -22.30 -11.49
N TYR A 169 -20.35 -22.13 -12.65
CA TYR A 169 -19.72 -22.29 -13.96
C TYR A 169 -18.85 -21.09 -14.37
N SER A 170 -18.81 -20.02 -13.57
CA SER A 170 -18.05 -18.82 -13.92
C SER A 170 -16.56 -19.05 -13.65
N PRO A 171 -15.70 -18.91 -14.68
CA PRO A 171 -14.26 -19.16 -14.54
C PRO A 171 -13.51 -18.06 -13.80
N PHE A 172 -14.14 -16.93 -13.52
CA PHE A 172 -13.53 -15.81 -12.79
C PHE A 172 -13.68 -15.92 -11.28
N LEU A 173 -14.55 -16.81 -10.78
CA LEU A 173 -14.70 -17.01 -9.34
C LEU A 173 -13.56 -17.88 -8.82
N THR A 174 -12.94 -17.40 -7.73
CA THR A 174 -11.94 -18.18 -7.00
C THR A 174 -12.58 -19.35 -6.25
N THR A 175 -11.77 -20.30 -5.82
CA THR A 175 -12.25 -21.46 -5.04
C THR A 175 -12.92 -21.01 -3.75
N GLU A 176 -12.33 -20.03 -3.06
CA GLU A 176 -12.88 -19.46 -1.81
C GLU A 176 -14.25 -18.80 -2.06
N GLN A 177 -14.38 -18.04 -3.13
CA GLN A 177 -15.66 -17.41 -3.50
C GLN A 177 -16.76 -18.45 -3.81
N LYS A 178 -16.39 -19.55 -4.46
CA LYS A 178 -17.33 -20.65 -4.71
C LYS A 178 -17.71 -21.41 -3.42
N VAL A 179 -16.79 -21.54 -2.46
CA VAL A 179 -17.10 -22.09 -1.13
C VAL A 179 -18.04 -21.17 -0.37
N GLU A 180 -17.81 -19.87 -0.39
CA GLU A 180 -18.70 -18.89 0.24
C GLU A 180 -20.12 -18.97 -0.35
N LEU A 181 -20.24 -19.12 -1.67
CA LEU A 181 -21.53 -19.37 -2.32
C LEU A 181 -22.15 -20.71 -1.90
N LEU A 182 -21.34 -21.77 -1.73
CA LEU A 182 -21.82 -23.06 -1.27
C LEU A 182 -22.36 -23.02 0.16
N GLU A 183 -21.65 -22.34 1.07
CA GLU A 183 -21.97 -22.26 2.48
C GLU A 183 -23.09 -21.26 2.78
N THR A 184 -23.35 -20.31 1.88
CA THR A 184 -24.48 -19.37 2.02
C THR A 184 -25.81 -20.10 1.85
N ALA A 185 -26.46 -20.43 2.97
CA ALA A 185 -27.68 -21.25 2.99
C ALA A 185 -28.89 -20.54 2.36
N ASP A 186 -29.08 -19.24 2.65
CA ASP A 186 -30.21 -18.46 2.12
C ASP A 186 -30.06 -18.17 0.62
N PRO A 187 -31.04 -18.61 -0.23
CA PRO A 187 -30.96 -18.38 -1.68
C PRO A 187 -30.89 -16.92 -2.11
N VAL A 188 -31.55 -16.02 -1.35
CA VAL A 188 -31.56 -14.58 -1.68
C VAL A 188 -30.22 -13.93 -1.34
N ALA A 189 -29.67 -14.25 -0.18
CA ALA A 189 -28.33 -13.78 0.20
C ALA A 189 -27.27 -14.29 -0.77
N ARG A 190 -27.38 -15.54 -1.20
CA ARG A 190 -26.48 -16.15 -2.20
C ARG A 190 -26.57 -15.49 -3.58
N LEU A 191 -27.78 -15.19 -4.05
CA LEU A 191 -27.98 -14.45 -5.29
C LEU A 191 -27.39 -13.04 -5.22
N LYS A 192 -27.51 -12.38 -4.07
CA LYS A 192 -26.92 -11.07 -3.82
C LYS A 192 -25.39 -11.14 -3.89
N LEU A 193 -24.79 -12.15 -3.26
CA LEU A 193 -23.35 -12.41 -3.30
C LEU A 193 -22.88 -12.66 -4.75
N ALA A 194 -23.54 -13.56 -5.48
CA ALA A 194 -23.22 -13.84 -6.89
C ALA A 194 -23.37 -12.60 -7.77
N THR A 195 -24.37 -11.74 -7.50
CA THR A 195 -24.58 -10.48 -8.22
C THR A 195 -23.41 -9.51 -7.97
N GLN A 196 -22.97 -9.40 -6.72
CA GLN A 196 -21.84 -8.54 -6.35
C GLN A 196 -20.53 -9.01 -7.00
N GLN A 197 -20.21 -10.28 -6.90
CA GLN A 197 -19.02 -10.88 -7.51
C GLN A 197 -18.97 -10.66 -9.03
N LEU A 198 -20.12 -10.84 -9.71
CA LEU A 198 -20.23 -10.60 -11.15
C LEU A 198 -20.08 -9.12 -11.52
N ARG A 199 -20.61 -8.21 -10.69
CA ARG A 199 -20.48 -6.75 -10.88
C ARG A 199 -19.02 -6.32 -10.74
N ASP A 200 -18.34 -6.80 -9.70
CA ASP A 200 -16.94 -6.47 -9.43
C ASP A 200 -16.06 -6.97 -10.59
N HIS A 201 -16.28 -8.19 -11.06
CA HIS A 201 -15.56 -8.72 -12.22
C HIS A 201 -15.79 -7.91 -13.51
N LEU A 202 -17.02 -7.48 -13.78
CA LEU A 202 -17.31 -6.64 -14.94
C LEU A 202 -16.65 -5.26 -14.84
N ALA A 203 -16.62 -4.68 -13.63
CA ALA A 203 -15.93 -3.41 -13.39
C ALA A 203 -14.43 -3.53 -13.61
N GLU A 204 -13.80 -4.62 -13.14
CA GLU A 204 -12.38 -4.91 -13.39
C GLU A 204 -12.08 -5.08 -14.88
N GLN A 205 -12.95 -5.79 -15.60
CA GLN A 205 -12.82 -5.95 -17.05
C GLN A 205 -12.96 -4.62 -17.81
N ASP A 206 -13.91 -3.77 -17.43
CA ASP A 206 -14.11 -2.46 -18.07
C ASP A 206 -12.89 -1.54 -17.85
N VAL A 207 -12.28 -1.59 -16.67
CA VAL A 207 -11.02 -0.87 -16.38
C VAL A 207 -9.87 -1.42 -17.24
N ALA A 208 -9.73 -2.74 -17.31
CA ALA A 208 -8.70 -3.38 -18.13
C ALA A 208 -8.87 -3.08 -19.63
N GLU A 209 -10.12 -3.09 -20.12
CA GLU A 209 -10.45 -2.75 -21.51
C GLU A 209 -10.18 -1.27 -21.82
N THR A 210 -10.46 -0.38 -20.86
CA THR A 210 -10.15 1.06 -20.99
C THR A 210 -8.64 1.29 -21.07
N ILE A 211 -7.88 0.64 -20.19
CA ILE A 211 -6.41 0.70 -20.21
C ILE A 211 -5.86 0.13 -21.52
N ALA A 212 -6.38 -1.00 -21.96
CA ALA A 212 -5.96 -1.61 -23.24
C ALA A 212 -6.27 -0.70 -24.43
N LYS A 213 -7.41 -0.01 -24.41
CA LYS A 213 -7.81 0.94 -25.44
C LYS A 213 -6.92 2.20 -25.44
N ASP A 214 -6.62 2.74 -24.25
CA ASP A 214 -5.73 3.88 -24.12
C ASP A 214 -4.30 3.54 -24.58
N VAL A 215 -3.83 2.32 -24.27
CA VAL A 215 -2.55 1.79 -24.78
C VAL A 215 -2.60 1.63 -26.30
N GLN A 216 -3.68 1.08 -26.85
CA GLN A 216 -3.85 0.88 -28.28
C GLN A 216 -3.92 2.24 -29.01
N GLU A 217 -4.66 3.21 -28.46
CA GLU A 217 -4.71 4.57 -29.01
C GLU A 217 -3.34 5.27 -28.92
N GLY A 218 -2.58 5.00 -27.87
CA GLY A 218 -1.18 5.45 -27.73
C GLY A 218 -0.27 4.87 -28.81
N VAL A 219 -0.39 3.56 -29.05
CA VAL A 219 0.37 2.85 -30.10
C VAL A 219 -0.04 3.32 -31.50
N ASP A 220 -1.34 3.48 -31.76
CA ASP A 220 -1.84 3.98 -33.05
C ASP A 220 -1.39 5.41 -33.31
N LYS A 221 -1.34 6.24 -32.25
CA LYS A 221 -0.81 7.61 -32.32
C LYS A 221 0.68 7.63 -32.62
N GLN A 222 1.46 6.74 -31.97
CA GLN A 222 2.89 6.59 -32.25
C GLN A 222 3.14 6.03 -33.66
N GLN A 223 2.37 5.05 -34.11
CA GLN A 223 2.47 4.54 -35.48
C GLN A 223 2.10 5.61 -36.51
N ARG A 224 1.08 6.41 -36.23
CA ARG A 224 0.67 7.51 -37.11
C ARG A 224 1.72 8.63 -37.12
N GLU A 225 2.31 8.96 -35.98
CA GLU A 225 3.43 9.91 -35.87
C GLU A 225 4.65 9.39 -36.61
N PHE A 226 4.98 8.11 -36.48
CA PHE A 226 6.05 7.45 -37.22
C PHE A 226 5.83 7.49 -38.75
N LEU A 227 4.59 7.14 -39.19
CA LEU A 227 4.23 7.23 -40.61
C LEU A 227 4.27 8.65 -41.15
N LEU A 228 3.80 9.61 -40.36
CA LEU A 228 3.87 11.03 -40.72
C LEU A 228 5.30 11.54 -40.77
N ARG A 229 6.18 11.15 -39.84
CA ARG A 229 7.62 11.44 -39.88
C ARG A 229 8.27 10.84 -41.11
N ARG A 230 7.94 9.59 -41.43
CA ARG A 230 8.46 8.91 -42.63
C ARG A 230 7.98 9.55 -43.94
N GLN A 231 6.70 9.98 -43.98
CA GLN A 231 6.17 10.76 -45.11
C GLN A 231 6.84 12.13 -45.20
N LEU A 232 7.09 12.79 -44.08
CA LEU A 232 7.80 14.08 -44.03
C LEU A 232 9.27 13.93 -44.48
N GLU A 233 9.93 12.83 -44.14
CA GLU A 233 11.27 12.50 -44.62
C GLU A 233 11.27 12.22 -46.13
N ALA A 234 10.30 11.45 -46.64
CA ALA A 234 10.17 11.19 -48.07
C ALA A 234 9.89 12.47 -48.85
N VAL A 235 8.99 13.33 -48.37
CA VAL A 235 8.70 14.63 -48.96
C VAL A 235 9.93 15.57 -48.87
N ARG A 236 10.67 15.54 -47.78
CA ARG A 236 11.94 16.32 -47.65
C ARG A 236 13.01 15.78 -48.62
N LYS A 237 13.09 14.47 -48.82
CA LYS A 237 13.99 13.84 -49.78
C LYS A 237 13.63 14.26 -51.18
N GLU A 238 12.37 14.20 -51.55
CA GLU A 238 11.87 14.61 -52.87
C GLU A 238 12.06 16.13 -53.14
N LEU A 239 11.85 16.96 -52.09
CA LEU A 239 12.13 18.41 -52.14
C LEU A 239 13.62 18.72 -52.32
N ARG A 240 14.52 17.93 -51.67
CA ARG A 240 15.97 18.09 -51.85
C ARG A 240 16.43 17.66 -53.23
N GLU A 241 15.88 16.52 -53.76
CA GLU A 241 16.16 16.10 -55.15
C GLU A 241 15.68 17.12 -56.19
N LEU A 242 14.55 17.79 -55.94
CA LEU A 242 14.03 18.87 -56.79
C LEU A 242 14.84 20.16 -56.69
N ASN A 243 15.46 20.44 -55.54
CA ASN A 243 16.28 21.65 -55.32
C ASN A 243 17.74 21.47 -55.75
N GLY A 244 18.16 20.30 -56.23
CA GLY A 244 19.53 20.06 -56.72
C GLY A 244 20.59 20.10 -55.61
N GLU A 245 20.20 19.96 -54.33
CA GLU A 245 21.15 19.80 -53.23
C GLU A 245 21.68 18.37 -53.24
N GLN A 246 22.98 18.23 -53.48
CA GLN A 246 23.67 16.96 -53.37
C GLN A 246 23.53 16.44 -51.96
N GLU A 247 23.23 15.14 -51.80
CA GLU A 247 23.24 14.45 -50.53
C GLU A 247 24.54 14.73 -49.79
N GLY A 248 24.43 15.45 -48.69
CA GLY A 248 25.47 15.41 -47.70
C GLY A 248 25.37 14.04 -47.02
N GLU A 249 26.34 13.22 -47.26
CA GLU A 249 26.56 11.87 -46.70
C GLU A 249 26.72 11.87 -45.16
N GLU A 250 26.27 12.90 -44.46
CA GLU A 250 26.56 13.07 -43.02
C GLU A 250 25.58 12.34 -42.05
N SER A 251 24.46 11.77 -42.52
CA SER A 251 23.47 11.26 -41.57
C SER A 251 23.45 9.73 -41.33
N ASP A 252 24.12 8.94 -42.20
CA ASP A 252 24.11 7.47 -42.10
C ASP A 252 25.50 6.83 -41.91
N ASP A 253 26.57 7.59 -41.86
CA ASP A 253 27.90 7.04 -41.59
C ASP A 253 28.15 6.86 -40.09
N TYR A 254 27.57 5.80 -39.55
CA TYR A 254 27.81 5.40 -38.14
C TYR A 254 29.30 5.14 -37.85
N ARG A 255 30.08 4.75 -38.85
CA ARG A 255 31.52 4.54 -38.69
C ARG A 255 32.20 5.85 -38.33
N ALA A 256 31.98 6.87 -39.16
CA ALA A 256 32.54 8.20 -38.91
C ALA A 256 32.06 8.79 -37.59
N ARG A 257 30.79 8.61 -37.24
CA ARG A 257 30.23 9.07 -35.95
C ARG A 257 30.90 8.37 -34.76
N VAL A 258 31.14 7.05 -34.84
CA VAL A 258 31.80 6.26 -33.78
C VAL A 258 33.26 6.62 -33.65
N GLU A 259 33.95 6.85 -34.79
CA GLU A 259 35.37 7.24 -34.81
C GLU A 259 35.57 8.68 -34.27
N ALA A 260 34.66 9.59 -34.57
CA ALA A 260 34.67 10.98 -34.08
C ALA A 260 34.23 11.11 -32.62
N ALA A 261 33.43 10.18 -32.10
CA ALA A 261 32.92 10.24 -30.73
C ALA A 261 34.02 9.93 -29.70
N ASP A 262 33.97 10.65 -28.58
CA ASP A 262 34.88 10.42 -27.45
C ASP A 262 34.40 9.23 -26.61
N LEU A 263 34.67 8.02 -27.11
CA LEU A 263 34.24 6.75 -26.48
C LEU A 263 35.40 6.06 -25.76
N PRO A 264 35.17 5.39 -24.64
CA PRO A 264 36.15 4.48 -24.06
C PRO A 264 36.53 3.38 -25.05
N GLU A 265 37.79 2.94 -25.03
CA GLU A 265 38.36 2.02 -26.04
C GLU A 265 37.50 0.74 -26.21
N LYS A 266 37.11 0.08 -25.11
CA LYS A 266 36.27 -1.12 -25.17
C LYS A 266 34.87 -0.87 -25.77
N VAL A 267 34.31 0.32 -25.53
CA VAL A 267 33.00 0.72 -26.06
C VAL A 267 33.11 1.02 -27.56
N ARG A 268 34.19 1.71 -27.97
CA ARG A 268 34.52 2.00 -29.37
C ARG A 268 34.67 0.71 -30.17
N GLU A 269 35.46 -0.26 -29.64
CA GLU A 269 35.60 -1.56 -30.28
C GLU A 269 34.27 -2.31 -30.44
N ALA A 270 33.43 -2.26 -29.43
CA ALA A 270 32.10 -2.88 -29.47
C ALA A 270 31.19 -2.19 -30.50
N ALA A 271 31.23 -0.84 -30.54
CA ALA A 271 30.45 -0.05 -31.49
C ALA A 271 30.91 -0.30 -32.95
N LEU A 272 32.22 -0.34 -33.23
CA LEU A 272 32.74 -0.66 -34.54
C LEU A 272 32.37 -2.08 -35.01
N LYS A 273 32.35 -3.07 -34.11
CA LYS A 273 31.85 -4.42 -34.44
C LYS A 273 30.38 -4.44 -34.85
N GLU A 274 29.55 -3.61 -34.18
CA GLU A 274 28.12 -3.51 -34.53
C GLU A 274 27.95 -2.73 -35.84
N VAL A 275 28.80 -1.69 -36.13
CA VAL A 275 28.84 -1.02 -37.43
C VAL A 275 29.20 -2.02 -38.53
N ASP A 276 30.23 -2.88 -38.35
CA ASP A 276 30.58 -3.94 -39.30
C ASP A 276 29.42 -4.90 -39.59
N LYS A 277 28.58 -5.19 -38.62
CA LYS A 277 27.39 -6.00 -38.81
C LYS A 277 26.33 -5.22 -39.58
N LEU A 278 26.13 -3.95 -39.26
CA LEU A 278 25.16 -3.09 -39.91
C LEU A 278 25.47 -2.97 -41.42
N GLU A 279 26.74 -2.76 -41.79
CA GLU A 279 27.20 -2.65 -43.17
C GLU A 279 27.01 -3.97 -43.96
N ARG A 280 26.97 -5.13 -43.29
CA ARG A 280 26.73 -6.45 -43.91
C ARG A 280 25.26 -6.83 -43.92
N SER A 281 24.41 -6.14 -43.15
CA SER A 281 22.98 -6.41 -43.09
C SER A 281 22.27 -5.74 -44.27
N SER A 282 21.16 -6.34 -44.72
CA SER A 282 20.33 -5.69 -45.74
C SER A 282 19.46 -4.60 -45.10
N ASP A 283 19.21 -3.50 -45.79
CA ASP A 283 18.42 -2.35 -45.32
C ASP A 283 16.98 -2.72 -44.91
N GLN A 284 16.49 -3.87 -45.34
CA GLN A 284 15.16 -4.38 -44.98
C GLN A 284 15.18 -5.31 -43.76
N SER A 285 16.33 -5.56 -43.16
CA SER A 285 16.44 -6.45 -42.00
C SER A 285 16.02 -5.70 -40.72
N PRO A 286 15.13 -6.29 -39.91
CA PRO A 286 14.84 -5.79 -38.57
C PRO A 286 16.08 -5.62 -37.69
N GLU A 287 17.12 -6.44 -37.93
CA GLU A 287 18.39 -6.42 -37.21
C GLU A 287 19.13 -5.09 -37.44
N GLY A 288 19.13 -4.55 -38.67
CA GLY A 288 19.73 -3.25 -38.97
C GLY A 288 19.10 -2.11 -38.14
N SER A 289 17.79 -2.10 -37.98
CA SER A 289 17.09 -1.12 -37.13
C SER A 289 17.49 -1.21 -35.66
N TRP A 290 17.66 -2.42 -35.14
CA TRP A 290 18.09 -2.64 -33.75
C TRP A 290 19.54 -2.20 -33.52
N ILE A 291 20.42 -2.49 -34.49
CA ILE A 291 21.82 -2.04 -34.42
C ILE A 291 21.89 -0.51 -34.44
N ARG A 292 21.16 0.16 -35.33
CA ARG A 292 21.11 1.65 -35.38
C ARG A 292 20.61 2.22 -34.05
N THR A 293 19.54 1.70 -33.50
CA THR A 293 19.00 2.17 -32.20
C THR A 293 20.01 1.96 -31.06
N TRP A 294 20.75 0.85 -31.09
CA TRP A 294 21.81 0.61 -30.12
C TRP A 294 22.98 1.57 -30.28
N LEU A 295 23.44 1.79 -31.51
CA LEU A 295 24.53 2.74 -31.83
C LEU A 295 24.13 4.16 -31.41
N ASP A 296 22.93 4.58 -31.72
CA ASP A 296 22.43 5.89 -31.27
C ASP A 296 22.42 5.98 -29.75
N THR A 297 21.95 4.94 -29.05
CA THR A 297 21.96 4.92 -27.59
C THR A 297 23.36 5.02 -27.00
N VAL A 298 24.35 4.33 -27.61
CA VAL A 298 25.75 4.37 -27.17
C VAL A 298 26.37 5.75 -27.45
N LEU A 299 26.09 6.33 -28.60
CA LEU A 299 26.61 7.66 -29.01
C LEU A 299 25.99 8.80 -28.19
N GLU A 300 24.78 8.62 -27.68
CA GLU A 300 24.08 9.62 -26.86
C GLU A 300 24.52 9.60 -25.39
N LEU A 301 25.24 8.57 -24.95
CA LEU A 301 25.74 8.50 -23.59
C LEU A 301 26.97 9.40 -23.39
N PRO A 302 27.02 10.15 -22.29
CA PRO A 302 28.09 11.15 -22.04
C PRO A 302 29.35 10.48 -21.44
N TRP A 303 29.97 9.54 -22.15
CA TRP A 303 31.04 8.65 -21.64
C TRP A 303 32.18 9.36 -20.92
N ASN A 304 32.60 10.49 -21.40
CA ASN A 304 33.72 11.30 -20.86
C ASN A 304 33.27 12.66 -20.31
N GLU A 305 31.98 12.99 -20.43
CA GLU A 305 31.46 14.26 -19.94
C GLU A 305 31.27 14.20 -18.41
N ARG A 306 31.92 15.11 -17.71
CA ARG A 306 31.83 15.24 -16.25
C ARG A 306 31.65 16.67 -15.84
N THR A 307 30.84 16.90 -14.81
CA THR A 307 30.72 18.20 -14.15
C THR A 307 31.87 18.36 -13.15
N GLU A 308 32.39 19.58 -13.01
CA GLU A 308 33.38 19.89 -11.98
C GLU A 308 32.72 19.96 -10.60
N ASP A 309 33.27 19.23 -9.64
CA ASP A 309 32.74 19.22 -8.26
C ASP A 309 33.03 20.56 -7.57
N ALA A 310 31.98 21.18 -7.07
CA ALA A 310 32.10 22.32 -6.16
C ALA A 310 32.42 21.80 -4.75
N TYR A 311 33.68 21.78 -4.37
CA TYR A 311 34.13 21.31 -3.04
C TYR A 311 34.10 22.39 -1.96
N ASP A 312 33.22 23.37 -2.04
CA ASP A 312 33.00 24.36 -1.02
C ASP A 312 31.96 23.88 0.02
N ILE A 313 32.45 23.33 1.14
CA ILE A 313 31.59 22.82 2.20
C ILE A 313 30.79 23.93 2.90
N GLN A 314 31.33 25.15 3.00
CA GLN A 314 30.59 26.28 3.56
C GLN A 314 29.49 26.74 2.61
N GLY A 315 29.81 26.82 1.32
CA GLY A 315 28.81 27.09 0.27
C GLY A 315 27.73 26.01 0.23
N ALA A 316 28.09 24.73 0.34
CA ALA A 316 27.14 23.62 0.41
C ALA A 316 26.17 23.73 1.59
N LYS A 317 26.69 24.08 2.78
CA LYS A 317 25.85 24.36 3.94
C LYS A 317 24.93 25.55 3.67
N GLY A 318 25.44 26.62 3.07
CA GLY A 318 24.64 27.80 2.71
C GLY A 318 23.51 27.47 1.72
N VAL A 319 23.73 26.59 0.76
CA VAL A 319 22.68 26.10 -0.18
C VAL A 319 21.61 25.34 0.58
N LEU A 320 22.01 24.38 1.42
CA LEU A 320 21.07 23.60 2.22
C LEU A 320 20.24 24.48 3.19
N ASP A 321 20.85 25.49 3.79
CA ASP A 321 20.17 26.43 4.70
C ASP A 321 19.21 27.37 3.96
N ALA A 322 19.55 27.78 2.74
CA ALA A 322 18.70 28.62 1.91
C ALA A 322 17.51 27.88 1.30
N GLU A 323 17.68 26.59 0.98
CA GLU A 323 16.64 25.80 0.31
C GLU A 323 15.76 25.02 1.26
N HIS A 324 16.21 24.80 2.52
CA HIS A 324 15.48 24.03 3.53
C HIS A 324 15.47 24.71 4.88
N SER A 325 14.29 24.95 5.42
CA SER A 325 14.12 25.43 6.80
C SER A 325 14.11 24.26 7.77
N GLY A 326 14.82 24.37 8.91
CA GLY A 326 14.98 23.29 9.87
C GLY A 326 15.86 22.14 9.34
N LEU A 327 15.64 20.92 9.86
CA LEU A 327 16.38 19.70 9.46
C LEU A 327 17.89 19.79 9.75
N GLU A 328 18.30 20.44 10.86
CA GLU A 328 19.72 20.71 11.16
C GLU A 328 20.56 19.42 11.20
N ASP A 329 20.07 18.37 11.86
CA ASP A 329 20.74 17.07 11.96
C ASP A 329 20.96 16.43 10.57
N VAL A 330 19.96 16.57 9.70
CA VAL A 330 20.00 16.05 8.31
C VAL A 330 21.03 16.82 7.50
N LYS A 331 21.04 18.15 7.61
CA LYS A 331 22.01 19.04 6.94
C LYS A 331 23.43 18.77 7.42
N GLU A 332 23.61 18.56 8.73
CA GLU A 332 24.89 18.20 9.31
C GLU A 332 25.42 16.88 8.74
N ARG A 333 24.59 15.81 8.72
CA ARG A 333 24.95 14.52 8.12
C ARG A 333 25.30 14.62 6.65
N ILE A 334 24.53 15.38 5.86
CA ILE A 334 24.84 15.63 4.47
C ILE A 334 26.19 16.38 4.33
N THR A 335 26.43 17.38 5.18
CA THR A 335 27.67 18.16 5.18
C THR A 335 28.88 17.28 5.56
N GLU A 336 28.77 16.41 6.56
CA GLU A 336 29.78 15.42 6.93
C GLU A 336 30.09 14.48 5.75
N TYR A 337 29.06 13.95 5.09
CA TYR A 337 29.21 13.10 3.93
C TYR A 337 29.98 13.80 2.80
N LEU A 338 29.62 15.04 2.48
CA LEU A 338 30.31 15.85 1.48
C LEU A 338 31.75 16.16 1.87
N ALA A 339 32.02 16.47 3.15
CA ALA A 339 33.36 16.73 3.66
C ALA A 339 34.28 15.52 3.57
N VAL A 340 33.77 14.33 3.93
CA VAL A 340 34.53 13.07 3.79
C VAL A 340 34.84 12.79 2.31
N ARG A 341 33.87 12.97 1.42
CA ARG A 341 34.04 12.80 -0.02
C ARG A 341 35.10 13.73 -0.60
N LYS A 342 35.02 15.03 -0.28
CA LYS A 342 36.04 16.02 -0.64
C LYS A 342 37.44 15.58 -0.20
N ARG A 343 37.61 15.25 1.07
CA ARG A 343 38.90 14.92 1.67
C ARG A 343 39.53 13.65 1.06
N ARG A 344 38.68 12.69 0.64
CA ARG A 344 39.13 11.49 -0.07
C ARG A 344 39.58 11.82 -1.49
N GLY A 345 38.83 12.64 -2.21
CA GLY A 345 39.20 13.16 -3.55
C GLY A 345 40.55 13.87 -3.54
N GLU A 346 40.77 14.82 -2.61
CA GLU A 346 42.06 15.55 -2.46
C GLU A 346 43.27 14.63 -2.18
N ARG A 347 43.03 13.45 -1.61
CA ARG A 347 44.08 12.46 -1.31
C ARG A 347 44.27 11.42 -2.40
N GLY A 348 43.55 11.52 -3.51
CA GLY A 348 43.61 10.53 -4.59
C GLY A 348 43.13 9.13 -4.18
N LEU A 349 42.36 8.99 -3.09
CA LEU A 349 41.91 7.72 -2.56
C LEU A 349 40.72 7.15 -3.33
N GLY A 350 40.41 7.65 -4.52
CA GLY A 350 39.24 7.28 -5.30
C GLY A 350 37.93 7.62 -4.64
N VAL A 351 36.88 7.69 -5.40
CA VAL A 351 35.52 7.77 -4.85
C VAL A 351 35.26 6.52 -4.01
N VAL A 352 34.66 6.70 -2.89
CA VAL A 352 34.41 5.74 -1.82
C VAL A 352 34.01 4.35 -2.37
N GLY A 353 35.00 3.46 -2.53
CA GLY A 353 34.86 2.14 -3.13
C GLY A 353 35.82 1.13 -2.52
N GLY A 354 35.60 0.78 -1.29
CA GLY A 354 36.29 -0.34 -0.62
C GLY A 354 35.37 -0.89 0.46
N ARG A 355 35.53 -2.12 0.83
CA ARG A 355 34.69 -2.94 1.74
C ARG A 355 34.10 -2.29 3.02
N ARG A 356 34.30 -0.99 3.26
CA ARG A 356 33.82 -0.24 4.44
C ARG A 356 33.53 1.26 4.25
N GLY A 357 33.31 1.76 3.02
CA GLY A 357 33.15 3.20 2.94
C GLY A 357 32.60 3.68 1.61
N GLY A 358 31.34 3.76 1.49
CA GLY A 358 30.58 4.30 0.37
C GLY A 358 29.13 3.99 0.59
N ALA A 359 28.67 4.30 1.78
CA ALA A 359 27.25 4.15 2.07
C ALA A 359 26.46 5.11 1.17
N VAL A 360 25.51 4.56 0.46
CA VAL A 360 24.46 5.31 -0.22
C VAL A 360 23.67 6.03 0.87
N LEU A 361 23.56 7.34 0.77
CA LEU A 361 22.76 8.10 1.73
C LEU A 361 21.27 7.84 1.48
N ALA A 362 20.58 7.25 2.45
CA ALA A 362 19.17 6.93 2.38
C ALA A 362 18.35 7.87 3.28
N LEU A 363 17.51 8.70 2.65
CA LEU A 363 16.61 9.63 3.31
C LEU A 363 15.29 8.91 3.65
N VAL A 364 15.06 8.60 4.91
CA VAL A 364 13.90 7.83 5.36
C VAL A 364 12.98 8.69 6.20
N GLY A 365 11.69 8.73 5.88
CA GLY A 365 10.72 9.50 6.66
C GLY A 365 9.37 9.64 5.97
N PRO A 366 8.39 10.27 6.63
CA PRO A 366 7.04 10.40 6.10
C PRO A 366 6.99 11.17 4.78
N PRO A 367 5.90 11.01 4.01
CA PRO A 367 5.75 11.73 2.75
C PRO A 367 5.65 13.25 2.97
N GLY A 368 6.26 14.01 2.06
CA GLY A 368 6.17 15.48 2.06
C GLY A 368 7.13 16.21 2.98
N VAL A 369 8.14 15.52 3.55
CA VAL A 369 9.17 16.15 4.40
C VAL A 369 10.39 16.65 3.61
N GLY A 370 10.31 16.69 2.27
CA GLY A 370 11.37 17.27 1.45
C GLY A 370 12.47 16.31 1.03
N LYS A 371 12.31 14.98 1.13
CA LYS A 371 13.34 14.00 0.74
C LYS A 371 13.88 14.20 -0.67
N THR A 372 12.98 14.39 -1.63
CA THR A 372 13.35 14.58 -3.05
C THR A 372 14.04 15.91 -3.27
N SER A 373 13.55 17.00 -2.67
CA SER A 373 14.17 18.32 -2.76
C SER A 373 15.54 18.38 -2.06
N LEU A 374 15.74 17.65 -0.96
CA LEU A 374 17.06 17.51 -0.33
C LEU A 374 18.05 16.84 -1.30
N GLY A 375 17.62 15.80 -2.03
CA GLY A 375 18.47 15.18 -3.06
C GLY A 375 18.89 16.16 -4.17
N GLU A 376 17.97 17.02 -4.58
CA GLU A 376 18.25 18.09 -5.56
C GLU A 376 19.21 19.13 -4.99
N SER A 377 19.02 19.55 -3.73
CA SER A 377 19.92 20.49 -3.06
C SER A 377 21.32 19.94 -2.84
N VAL A 378 21.44 18.62 -2.57
CA VAL A 378 22.75 17.94 -2.53
C VAL A 378 23.47 18.05 -3.89
N ALA A 379 22.75 17.80 -4.98
CA ALA A 379 23.33 17.94 -6.32
C ALA A 379 23.74 19.39 -6.61
N HIS A 380 22.90 20.34 -6.25
CA HIS A 380 23.19 21.77 -6.39
C HIS A 380 24.43 22.19 -5.56
N ALA A 381 24.51 21.74 -4.31
CA ALA A 381 25.64 21.98 -3.43
C ALA A 381 26.96 21.38 -3.96
N MET A 382 26.91 20.30 -4.72
CA MET A 382 28.05 19.66 -5.37
C MET A 382 28.39 20.25 -6.74
N GLY A 383 27.55 21.09 -7.32
CA GLY A 383 27.69 21.55 -8.71
C GLY A 383 27.42 20.46 -9.74
N ARG A 384 26.71 19.38 -9.36
CA ARG A 384 26.43 18.24 -10.22
C ARG A 384 25.03 18.27 -10.81
N LYS A 385 24.86 17.57 -11.92
CA LYS A 385 23.53 17.32 -12.49
C LYS A 385 22.71 16.40 -11.57
N PHE A 386 21.41 16.64 -11.53
CA PHE A 386 20.47 15.85 -10.72
C PHE A 386 19.51 15.08 -11.62
N VAL A 387 19.32 13.79 -11.32
CA VAL A 387 18.31 12.96 -11.99
C VAL A 387 17.59 12.10 -10.96
N ARG A 388 16.29 11.98 -11.13
CA ARG A 388 15.42 11.16 -10.29
C ARG A 388 15.02 9.87 -11.00
N VAL A 389 15.26 8.73 -10.38
CA VAL A 389 14.81 7.41 -10.82
C VAL A 389 13.72 6.90 -9.88
N ALA A 390 12.48 6.89 -10.34
CA ALA A 390 11.37 6.36 -9.55
C ALA A 390 11.41 4.83 -9.54
N LEU A 391 11.49 4.22 -8.37
CA LEU A 391 11.52 2.77 -8.18
C LEU A 391 10.19 2.20 -7.68
N GLY A 392 9.23 3.07 -7.34
CA GLY A 392 7.93 2.65 -6.85
C GLY A 392 7.19 1.75 -7.83
N GLY A 393 6.91 0.50 -7.41
CA GLY A 393 6.20 -0.48 -8.21
C GLY A 393 7.06 -1.29 -9.19
N VAL A 394 8.38 -1.10 -9.20
CA VAL A 394 9.31 -1.92 -9.99
C VAL A 394 9.35 -3.34 -9.41
N ARG A 395 9.16 -4.34 -10.26
CA ARG A 395 9.18 -5.76 -9.90
C ARG A 395 10.05 -6.59 -10.82
N ASP A 396 10.38 -6.07 -12.00
CA ASP A 396 11.19 -6.74 -13.01
C ASP A 396 12.63 -6.22 -12.94
N GLU A 397 13.59 -7.11 -12.78
CA GLU A 397 15.02 -6.80 -12.81
C GLU A 397 15.44 -6.10 -14.10
N ALA A 398 14.81 -6.43 -15.22
CA ALA A 398 15.07 -5.83 -16.51
C ALA A 398 14.77 -4.31 -16.55
N GLU A 399 13.94 -3.79 -15.66
CA GLU A 399 13.76 -2.33 -15.56
C GLU A 399 15.02 -1.62 -15.06
N ILE A 400 15.85 -2.27 -14.22
CA ILE A 400 17.11 -1.73 -13.71
C ILE A 400 18.26 -2.01 -14.69
N ARG A 401 18.40 -3.26 -15.11
CA ARG A 401 19.51 -3.76 -15.94
C ARG A 401 19.27 -3.67 -17.45
N GLY A 402 18.07 -3.26 -17.90
CA GLY A 402 17.70 -3.29 -19.30
C GLY A 402 17.27 -4.65 -19.82
N HIS A 403 16.57 -4.65 -20.94
CA HIS A 403 16.12 -5.85 -21.63
C HIS A 403 17.20 -6.30 -22.64
N ARG A 404 17.34 -7.60 -22.81
CA ARG A 404 18.22 -8.11 -23.86
C ARG A 404 17.75 -7.65 -25.24
N ARG A 405 18.67 -7.23 -26.11
CA ARG A 405 18.38 -6.68 -27.46
C ARG A 405 17.54 -7.60 -28.36
N THR A 406 17.54 -8.90 -28.07
CA THR A 406 16.78 -9.89 -28.84
C THR A 406 15.26 -9.80 -28.68
N TYR A 407 14.77 -9.04 -27.71
CA TYR A 407 13.34 -8.83 -27.50
C TYR A 407 12.83 -7.61 -28.27
N VAL A 408 11.65 -7.75 -28.89
CA VAL A 408 10.96 -6.62 -29.52
C VAL A 408 10.56 -5.60 -28.44
N GLY A 409 10.95 -4.35 -28.64
CA GLY A 409 10.72 -3.31 -27.63
C GLY A 409 11.74 -3.25 -26.49
N ALA A 410 12.89 -3.94 -26.62
CA ALA A 410 13.98 -3.84 -25.65
C ALA A 410 14.43 -2.39 -25.45
N LEU A 411 14.64 -2.01 -24.20
CA LEU A 411 15.09 -0.67 -23.79
C LEU A 411 16.24 -0.81 -22.78
N PRO A 412 17.15 0.18 -22.73
CA PRO A 412 18.15 0.29 -21.68
C PRO A 412 17.49 0.40 -20.31
N GLY A 413 18.18 -0.08 -19.29
CA GLY A 413 17.76 0.03 -17.90
C GLY A 413 17.58 1.48 -17.43
N ARG A 414 16.86 1.65 -16.32
CA ARG A 414 16.59 2.97 -15.74
C ARG A 414 17.85 3.74 -15.40
N ILE A 415 18.91 3.06 -14.97
CA ILE A 415 20.18 3.68 -14.62
C ILE A 415 20.87 4.27 -15.85
N VAL A 416 20.94 3.52 -16.94
CA VAL A 416 21.50 4.01 -18.21
C VAL A 416 20.72 5.21 -18.74
N ARG A 417 19.38 5.13 -18.68
CA ARG A 417 18.52 6.24 -19.08
C ARG A 417 18.73 7.49 -18.23
N ALA A 418 18.93 7.30 -16.91
CA ALA A 418 19.24 8.41 -15.99
C ALA A 418 20.59 9.08 -16.32
N ILE A 419 21.62 8.30 -16.64
CA ILE A 419 22.92 8.85 -17.06
C ILE A 419 22.78 9.64 -18.37
N LYS A 420 22.05 9.09 -19.35
CA LYS A 420 21.76 9.79 -20.62
C LYS A 420 21.02 11.12 -20.37
N GLU A 421 19.96 11.11 -19.53
CA GLU A 421 19.18 12.30 -19.17
C GLU A 421 20.02 13.35 -18.45
N ALA A 422 20.94 12.93 -17.59
CA ALA A 422 21.86 13.81 -16.89
C ALA A 422 22.85 14.52 -17.83
N GLY A 423 23.21 13.88 -18.95
CA GLY A 423 24.25 14.37 -19.84
C GLY A 423 25.62 14.48 -19.15
N SER A 424 25.90 13.64 -18.16
CA SER A 424 27.15 13.61 -17.41
C SER A 424 27.32 12.24 -16.75
N MET A 425 28.57 11.75 -16.64
CA MET A 425 28.93 10.49 -16.02
C MET A 425 29.02 10.53 -14.48
N ASN A 426 28.98 11.71 -13.91
CA ASN A 426 29.07 11.90 -12.46
C ASN A 426 27.87 12.64 -11.84
N PRO A 427 26.62 12.33 -12.25
CA PRO A 427 25.46 13.00 -11.69
C PRO A 427 25.18 12.55 -10.25
N VAL A 428 24.25 13.25 -9.61
CA VAL A 428 23.54 12.75 -8.44
C VAL A 428 22.27 12.06 -8.92
N VAL A 429 22.15 10.77 -8.63
CA VAL A 429 21.00 9.94 -8.99
C VAL A 429 20.19 9.66 -7.73
N LEU A 430 18.96 10.14 -7.67
CA LEU A 430 18.03 9.87 -6.58
C LEU A 430 17.17 8.66 -6.91
N LEU A 431 17.37 7.58 -6.19
CA LEU A 431 16.54 6.37 -6.23
C LEU A 431 15.32 6.57 -5.32
N ASP A 432 14.19 6.94 -5.92
CA ASP A 432 13.02 7.35 -5.17
C ASP A 432 12.07 6.18 -4.90
N GLU A 433 11.53 6.10 -3.68
CA GLU A 433 10.61 5.07 -3.20
C GLU A 433 11.21 3.64 -3.23
N ILE A 434 12.43 3.48 -2.71
CA ILE A 434 13.13 2.17 -2.68
C ILE A 434 12.42 1.15 -1.78
N ASP A 435 11.62 1.61 -0.82
CA ASP A 435 10.76 0.79 0.04
C ASP A 435 9.57 0.13 -0.70
N LYS A 436 9.33 0.53 -1.94
CA LYS A 436 8.26 -0.02 -2.79
C LYS A 436 8.77 -0.96 -3.89
N VAL A 437 10.05 -1.28 -3.86
CA VAL A 437 10.64 -2.27 -4.75
C VAL A 437 10.15 -3.66 -4.32
N GLY A 438 9.49 -4.37 -5.23
CA GLY A 438 9.00 -5.73 -5.00
C GLY A 438 9.81 -6.76 -5.77
N SER A 439 9.73 -8.02 -5.36
CA SER A 439 10.23 -9.16 -6.12
C SER A 439 9.04 -10.01 -6.58
N ASP A 440 9.13 -10.59 -7.79
CA ASP A 440 8.17 -11.57 -8.27
C ASP A 440 8.89 -12.65 -9.11
N PHE A 441 8.14 -13.50 -9.81
CA PHE A 441 8.71 -14.56 -10.68
C PHE A 441 9.54 -14.04 -11.86
N ARG A 442 9.56 -12.73 -12.12
CA ARG A 442 10.33 -12.09 -13.21
C ARG A 442 11.72 -11.64 -12.80
N GLY A 443 12.04 -11.73 -11.50
CA GLY A 443 13.34 -11.40 -11.00
C GLY A 443 13.32 -10.63 -9.68
N ASP A 444 14.50 -10.25 -9.23
CA ASP A 444 14.71 -9.47 -8.02
C ASP A 444 15.41 -8.14 -8.34
N PRO A 445 14.66 -7.04 -8.50
CA PRO A 445 15.26 -5.73 -8.72
C PRO A 445 16.19 -5.28 -7.60
N ALA A 446 16.01 -5.77 -6.37
CA ALA A 446 16.91 -5.45 -5.27
C ALA A 446 18.32 -6.04 -5.51
N ALA A 447 18.41 -7.23 -6.09
CA ALA A 447 19.68 -7.82 -6.49
C ALA A 447 20.40 -7.01 -7.58
N ALA A 448 19.64 -6.49 -8.56
CA ALA A 448 20.19 -5.61 -9.58
C ALA A 448 20.69 -4.26 -8.99
N LEU A 449 19.94 -3.70 -8.04
CA LEU A 449 20.33 -2.48 -7.33
C LEU A 449 21.58 -2.69 -6.47
N LEU A 450 21.80 -3.88 -5.90
CA LEU A 450 23.02 -4.19 -5.17
C LEU A 450 24.28 -4.04 -6.05
N GLU A 451 24.22 -4.48 -7.31
CA GLU A 451 25.34 -4.31 -8.23
C GLU A 451 25.61 -2.82 -8.55
N VAL A 452 24.54 -2.03 -8.70
CA VAL A 452 24.65 -0.58 -8.95
C VAL A 452 25.21 0.16 -7.74
N LEU A 453 24.78 -0.21 -6.54
CA LEU A 453 25.08 0.50 -5.29
C LEU A 453 26.36 0.01 -4.60
N ASP A 454 26.85 -1.18 -4.96
CA ASP A 454 28.08 -1.74 -4.39
C ASP A 454 29.31 -1.12 -5.06
N PRO A 455 30.11 -0.30 -4.36
CA PRO A 455 31.31 0.31 -4.93
C PRO A 455 32.37 -0.71 -5.40
N ALA A 456 32.28 -1.97 -4.95
CA ALA A 456 33.17 -3.02 -5.41
C ALA A 456 32.79 -3.54 -6.81
N GLN A 457 31.57 -3.32 -7.26
CA GLN A 457 31.01 -3.86 -8.50
C GLN A 457 30.57 -2.79 -9.49
N ASN A 458 30.16 -1.59 -9.03
CA ASN A 458 29.55 -0.55 -9.85
C ASN A 458 30.47 0.02 -10.93
N HIS A 459 31.78 -0.13 -10.81
CA HIS A 459 32.75 0.30 -11.84
C HIS A 459 32.71 -0.58 -13.10
N THR A 460 32.12 -1.77 -13.02
CA THR A 460 31.94 -2.71 -14.14
C THR A 460 30.48 -3.04 -14.38
N PHE A 461 29.57 -2.14 -14.01
CA PHE A 461 28.13 -2.34 -14.21
C PHE A 461 27.85 -2.63 -15.68
N ARG A 462 27.03 -3.66 -15.93
CA ARG A 462 26.70 -4.08 -17.29
C ARG A 462 25.19 -4.12 -17.49
N ASP A 463 24.71 -3.21 -18.26
CA ASP A 463 23.32 -3.21 -18.72
C ASP A 463 23.12 -4.28 -19.81
N HIS A 464 22.01 -5.03 -19.72
CA HIS A 464 21.73 -6.13 -20.66
C HIS A 464 21.38 -5.65 -22.08
N TYR A 465 20.94 -4.38 -22.22
CA TYR A 465 20.71 -3.79 -23.54
C TYR A 465 22.03 -3.30 -24.16
N LEU A 466 22.84 -2.60 -23.38
CA LEU A 466 24.10 -2.06 -23.86
C LEU A 466 25.16 -3.15 -24.10
N GLU A 467 25.21 -4.15 -23.22
CA GLU A 467 26.21 -5.22 -23.21
C GLU A 467 27.69 -4.74 -23.16
N VAL A 468 27.90 -3.48 -22.82
CA VAL A 468 29.20 -2.86 -22.54
C VAL A 468 29.29 -2.43 -21.09
N GLU A 469 30.51 -2.34 -20.57
CA GLU A 469 30.75 -1.90 -19.19
C GLU A 469 30.48 -0.39 -19.07
N LEU A 470 29.76 0.02 -18.04
CA LEU A 470 29.49 1.39 -17.67
C LEU A 470 30.05 1.64 -16.27
N ASP A 471 30.99 2.55 -16.14
CA ASP A 471 31.59 2.91 -14.86
C ASP A 471 30.70 3.89 -14.10
N LEU A 472 30.03 3.38 -13.03
CA LEU A 472 29.17 4.16 -12.16
C LEU A 472 29.88 4.63 -10.88
N SER A 473 31.19 4.47 -10.77
CA SER A 473 31.94 4.76 -9.53
C SER A 473 31.92 6.24 -9.12
N ASP A 474 31.79 7.14 -10.10
CA ASP A 474 31.70 8.59 -9.86
C ASP A 474 30.28 9.10 -9.63
N VAL A 475 29.27 8.26 -9.87
CA VAL A 475 27.85 8.60 -9.61
C VAL A 475 27.61 8.68 -8.11
N VAL A 476 26.88 9.70 -7.69
CA VAL A 476 26.40 9.81 -6.31
C VAL A 476 24.99 9.27 -6.25
N PHE A 477 24.82 8.14 -5.62
CA PHE A 477 23.50 7.57 -5.38
C PHE A 477 22.94 8.06 -4.05
N LEU A 478 21.74 8.58 -4.09
CA LEU A 478 20.91 8.87 -2.94
C LEU A 478 19.66 8.00 -3.02
N ALA A 479 19.10 7.60 -1.90
CA ALA A 479 17.85 6.84 -1.87
C ALA A 479 16.80 7.54 -1.03
N THR A 480 15.52 7.35 -1.34
CA THR A 480 14.43 7.78 -0.48
C THR A 480 13.52 6.61 -0.14
N ALA A 481 13.02 6.60 1.08
CA ALA A 481 12.02 5.65 1.54
C ALA A 481 11.01 6.33 2.47
N ASN A 482 9.80 5.79 2.53
CA ASN A 482 8.81 6.24 3.50
C ASN A 482 8.81 5.34 4.75
N VAL A 483 9.07 4.06 4.58
CA VAL A 483 9.04 3.04 5.64
C VAL A 483 10.36 2.28 5.64
N LEU A 484 11.08 2.33 6.76
CA LEU A 484 12.40 1.71 6.89
C LEU A 484 12.32 0.19 6.77
N GLU A 485 11.35 -0.41 7.41
CA GLU A 485 11.15 -1.87 7.51
C GLU A 485 10.76 -2.49 6.16
N ALA A 486 10.32 -1.68 5.21
CA ALA A 486 9.97 -2.13 3.87
C ALA A 486 11.16 -2.11 2.89
N ILE A 487 12.30 -1.56 3.29
CA ILE A 487 13.53 -1.61 2.48
C ILE A 487 14.11 -3.03 2.56
N PRO A 488 14.46 -3.67 1.44
CA PRO A 488 15.12 -4.97 1.46
C PRO A 488 16.40 -4.95 2.31
N GLU A 489 16.55 -5.91 3.23
CA GLU A 489 17.65 -5.97 4.20
C GLU A 489 19.04 -5.94 3.53
N ALA A 490 19.17 -6.61 2.40
CA ALA A 490 20.41 -6.62 1.62
C ALA A 490 20.85 -5.22 1.14
N LEU A 491 19.90 -4.32 0.90
CA LEU A 491 20.17 -2.93 0.52
C LEU A 491 20.49 -2.08 1.75
N LEU A 492 19.83 -2.33 2.89
CA LEU A 492 20.08 -1.59 4.14
C LEU A 492 21.53 -1.65 4.59
N ASP A 493 22.19 -2.80 4.45
CA ASP A 493 23.62 -2.99 4.80
C ASP A 493 24.58 -2.07 4.04
N ARG A 494 24.14 -1.47 2.94
CA ARG A 494 24.90 -0.56 2.08
C ARG A 494 24.50 0.89 2.18
N MET A 495 23.51 1.18 3.06
CA MET A 495 22.95 2.51 3.20
C MET A 495 23.31 3.15 4.53
N GLU A 496 23.67 4.42 4.46
CA GLU A 496 23.70 5.29 5.62
C GLU A 496 22.33 5.95 5.78
N LEU A 497 21.66 5.61 6.88
CA LEU A 497 20.30 6.06 7.12
C LEU A 497 20.27 7.47 7.72
N VAL A 498 19.58 8.37 7.05
CA VAL A 498 19.25 9.70 7.55
C VAL A 498 17.75 9.78 7.74
N ARG A 499 17.32 9.85 8.97
CA ARG A 499 15.90 9.91 9.31
C ARG A 499 15.41 11.35 9.23
N LEU A 500 14.33 11.54 8.52
CA LEU A 500 13.60 12.78 8.44
C LEU A 500 12.30 12.62 9.22
N ASP A 501 12.12 13.48 10.21
CA ASP A 501 10.89 13.51 10.98
C ASP A 501 9.86 14.46 10.36
N GLY A 502 8.66 14.44 10.91
CA GLY A 502 7.64 15.42 10.54
C GLY A 502 7.96 16.80 11.10
N TYR A 503 7.42 17.82 10.44
CA TYR A 503 7.55 19.21 10.87
C TYR A 503 6.56 19.57 11.98
N THR A 504 6.98 20.45 12.86
CA THR A 504 6.09 21.16 13.77
C THR A 504 5.18 22.14 13.02
N GLU A 505 4.16 22.67 13.68
CA GLU A 505 3.28 23.67 13.06
C GLU A 505 4.04 24.96 12.74
N ASP A 506 4.94 25.39 13.64
CA ASP A 506 5.76 26.57 13.45
C ASP A 506 6.71 26.41 12.24
N GLU A 507 7.40 25.26 12.14
CA GLU A 507 8.24 24.95 10.98
C GLU A 507 7.43 24.92 9.68
N LYS A 508 6.22 24.37 9.69
CA LYS A 508 5.33 24.37 8.51
C LYS A 508 4.95 25.78 8.06
N VAL A 509 4.72 26.68 9.01
CA VAL A 509 4.41 28.09 8.71
C VAL A 509 5.63 28.76 8.06
N VAL A 510 6.82 28.54 8.58
CA VAL A 510 8.07 29.08 8.01
C VAL A 510 8.28 28.51 6.60
N ILE A 511 8.19 27.18 6.44
CA ILE A 511 8.33 26.52 5.13
C ILE A 511 7.27 27.04 4.15
N ALA A 512 6.03 27.21 4.60
CA ALA A 512 4.95 27.70 3.76
C ALA A 512 5.23 29.14 3.28
N ARG A 513 5.69 30.02 4.19
CA ARG A 513 5.99 31.42 3.86
C ARG A 513 7.19 31.55 2.94
N ASP A 514 8.31 30.88 3.28
CA ASP A 514 9.61 31.13 2.66
C ASP A 514 9.84 30.31 1.37
N HIS A 515 9.21 29.13 1.26
CA HIS A 515 9.45 28.21 0.14
C HIS A 515 8.19 27.87 -0.66
N LEU A 516 7.04 27.54 0.00
CA LEU A 516 5.87 27.08 -0.75
C LEU A 516 5.13 28.23 -1.42
N LEU A 517 4.88 29.30 -0.68
CA LEU A 517 4.10 30.45 -1.17
C LEU A 517 4.74 31.10 -2.41
N PRO A 518 6.03 31.45 -2.41
CA PRO A 518 6.67 32.03 -3.60
C PRO A 518 6.54 31.14 -4.83
N ARG A 519 6.83 29.84 -4.68
CA ARG A 519 6.75 28.85 -5.76
C ARG A 519 5.32 28.66 -6.28
N GLN A 520 4.34 28.69 -5.40
CA GLN A 520 2.94 28.52 -5.79
C GLN A 520 2.34 29.79 -6.39
N LEU A 521 2.81 30.98 -6.01
CA LEU A 521 2.47 32.26 -6.66
C LEU A 521 2.94 32.25 -8.11
N GLU A 522 4.21 31.92 -8.35
CA GLU A 522 4.78 31.81 -9.70
C GLU A 522 3.97 30.81 -10.56
N ARG A 523 3.66 29.63 -10.03
CA ARG A 523 2.85 28.62 -10.72
C ARG A 523 1.41 29.07 -11.01
N ALA A 524 0.86 29.94 -10.18
CA ALA A 524 -0.47 30.51 -10.37
C ALA A 524 -0.49 31.75 -11.28
N GLY A 525 0.69 32.23 -11.73
CA GLY A 525 0.84 33.47 -12.51
C GLY A 525 0.52 34.72 -11.70
N LEU A 526 0.79 34.68 -10.39
CA LEU A 526 0.56 35.79 -9.46
C LEU A 526 1.91 36.27 -8.90
N ASN A 527 1.99 37.55 -8.60
CA ASN A 527 3.18 38.15 -7.98
C ASN A 527 2.99 38.29 -6.45
N ALA A 528 4.10 38.42 -5.73
CA ALA A 528 4.09 38.53 -4.27
C ALA A 528 3.44 39.83 -3.75
N ASP A 529 3.36 40.88 -4.56
CA ASP A 529 2.68 42.13 -4.28
C ASP A 529 1.17 42.07 -4.60
N GLU A 530 0.74 41.10 -5.39
CA GLU A 530 -0.67 40.93 -5.74
C GLU A 530 -1.44 40.10 -4.69
N VAL A 531 -0.81 39.05 -4.14
CA VAL A 531 -1.47 38.18 -3.14
C VAL A 531 -0.52 37.93 -1.97
N THR A 532 -0.98 38.25 -0.78
CA THR A 532 -0.29 37.92 0.48
C THR A 532 -1.15 37.01 1.33
N ILE A 533 -0.54 36.12 2.10
CA ILE A 533 -1.21 35.29 3.09
C ILE A 533 -0.61 35.61 4.44
N ASP A 534 -1.44 36.02 5.40
CA ASP A 534 -0.94 36.34 6.74
C ASP A 534 -0.48 35.08 7.50
N GLU A 535 0.35 35.28 8.51
CA GLU A 535 0.90 34.18 9.29
C GLU A 535 -0.21 33.39 10.02
N GLY A 536 -1.24 34.08 10.52
CA GLY A 536 -2.39 33.44 11.16
C GLY A 536 -3.14 32.52 10.17
N ALA A 537 -3.32 32.97 8.93
CA ALA A 537 -3.92 32.13 7.89
C ALA A 537 -3.05 30.93 7.51
N LEU A 538 -1.71 31.09 7.43
CA LEU A 538 -0.79 29.97 7.20
C LEU A 538 -0.81 28.97 8.36
N ARG A 539 -0.82 29.46 9.60
CA ARG A 539 -0.93 28.63 10.81
C ARG A 539 -2.22 27.85 10.83
N LYS A 540 -3.32 28.49 10.52
CA LYS A 540 -4.64 27.86 10.44
C LYS A 540 -4.72 26.83 9.30
N LEU A 541 -4.07 27.09 8.16
CA LEU A 541 -3.93 26.12 7.09
C LEU A 541 -3.16 24.88 7.55
N ALA A 542 -2.05 25.07 8.23
CA ALA A 542 -1.20 23.99 8.74
C ALA A 542 -1.89 23.14 9.83
N GLY A 543 -2.62 23.77 10.77
CA GLY A 543 -3.22 23.09 11.91
C GLY A 543 -4.60 22.53 11.64
N GLU A 544 -5.51 23.32 11.02
CA GLU A 544 -6.92 22.95 10.91
C GLU A 544 -7.31 22.34 9.53
N TYR A 545 -6.58 22.66 8.46
CA TYR A 545 -6.87 22.15 7.12
C TYR A 545 -6.00 20.97 6.71
N THR A 546 -4.84 20.79 7.38
CA THR A 546 -3.94 19.69 7.08
C THR A 546 -3.53 18.95 8.35
N ARG A 547 -3.48 17.61 8.29
CA ARG A 547 -3.03 16.77 9.40
C ARG A 547 -2.02 15.77 8.85
N GLU A 548 -0.85 16.27 8.52
CA GLU A 548 0.23 15.47 7.92
C GLU A 548 1.55 15.77 8.62
N ALA A 549 2.48 14.82 8.54
CA ALA A 549 3.82 15.03 9.08
C ALA A 549 4.62 16.03 8.23
N GLY A 550 4.48 15.97 6.91
CA GLY A 550 5.13 16.87 5.96
C GLY A 550 4.29 18.11 5.60
N VAL A 551 4.54 18.64 4.41
CA VAL A 551 3.89 19.85 3.87
C VAL A 551 3.20 19.65 2.52
N ARG A 552 2.99 18.40 2.06
CA ARG A 552 2.44 18.11 0.73
C ARG A 552 0.98 18.54 0.59
N THR A 553 0.17 18.29 1.62
CA THR A 553 -1.24 18.72 1.63
C THR A 553 -1.36 20.22 1.86
N LEU A 554 -0.46 20.79 2.67
CA LEU A 554 -0.34 22.23 2.87
C LEU A 554 -0.02 22.94 1.55
N GLU A 555 0.97 22.45 0.80
CA GLU A 555 1.29 22.95 -0.53
C GLU A 555 0.09 22.91 -1.49
N ARG A 556 -0.65 21.79 -1.50
CA ARG A 556 -1.87 21.65 -2.31
C ARG A 556 -2.98 22.63 -1.88
N SER A 557 -3.08 22.89 -0.58
CA SER A 557 -4.07 23.82 -0.03
C SER A 557 -3.74 25.25 -0.42
N ILE A 558 -2.47 25.66 -0.33
CA ILE A 558 -1.97 26.96 -0.81
C ILE A 558 -2.21 27.09 -2.32
N ALA A 559 -1.85 26.09 -3.09
CA ALA A 559 -2.08 26.09 -4.55
C ALA A 559 -3.56 26.21 -4.91
N ARG A 560 -4.43 25.51 -4.18
CA ARG A 560 -5.90 25.61 -4.36
C ARG A 560 -6.41 27.01 -4.03
N LEU A 561 -5.92 27.59 -2.95
CA LEU A 561 -6.27 28.93 -2.51
C LEU A 561 -5.88 29.97 -3.58
N LEU A 562 -4.63 29.96 -4.04
CA LEU A 562 -4.12 30.90 -5.03
C LEU A 562 -4.87 30.77 -6.36
N ARG A 563 -5.12 29.54 -6.83
CA ARG A 563 -5.97 29.33 -8.03
C ARG A 563 -7.37 29.89 -7.88
N LYS A 564 -7.96 29.80 -6.68
CA LYS A 564 -9.28 30.37 -6.42
C LYS A 564 -9.27 31.90 -6.45
N VAL A 565 -8.21 32.52 -5.88
CA VAL A 565 -8.02 33.97 -5.92
C VAL A 565 -7.80 34.46 -7.36
N ALA A 566 -6.94 33.79 -8.13
CA ALA A 566 -6.71 34.13 -9.54
C ALA A 566 -8.00 34.02 -10.37
N ALA A 567 -8.77 32.92 -10.19
CA ALA A 567 -10.04 32.75 -10.90
C ALA A 567 -11.07 33.84 -10.55
N GLN A 568 -11.18 34.22 -9.27
CA GLN A 568 -12.08 35.30 -8.83
C GLN A 568 -11.65 36.66 -9.35
N HIS A 569 -10.34 36.87 -9.51
CA HIS A 569 -9.84 38.11 -10.13
C HIS A 569 -10.22 38.19 -11.60
N GLU A 570 -9.97 37.15 -12.38
CA GLU A 570 -10.31 37.09 -13.80
C GLU A 570 -11.83 37.22 -14.07
N LEU A 571 -12.64 36.68 -13.13
CA LEU A 571 -14.12 36.84 -13.19
C LEU A 571 -14.60 38.24 -12.73
N GLY A 572 -13.68 39.10 -12.30
CA GLY A 572 -14.02 40.42 -11.77
C GLY A 572 -14.72 40.44 -10.39
N GLU A 573 -14.74 39.32 -9.73
CA GLU A 573 -15.31 39.14 -8.40
C GLU A 573 -14.41 39.67 -7.29
N ARG A 574 -13.07 39.74 -7.55
CA ARG A 574 -12.06 40.16 -6.58
C ARG A 574 -11.01 41.08 -7.22
N LYS A 575 -10.59 42.09 -6.47
CA LYS A 575 -9.53 43.01 -6.89
C LYS A 575 -8.22 42.65 -6.24
N LEU A 576 -7.12 42.82 -6.97
CA LEU A 576 -5.76 42.77 -6.45
C LEU A 576 -5.28 44.21 -6.13
N PRO A 577 -4.36 44.40 -5.15
CA PRO A 577 -3.80 43.37 -4.28
C PRO A 577 -4.79 42.84 -3.24
N PHE A 578 -4.63 41.55 -2.86
CA PHE A 578 -5.49 40.88 -1.92
C PHE A 578 -4.71 40.19 -0.80
N GLY A 579 -5.05 40.51 0.47
CA GLY A 579 -4.51 39.83 1.64
C GLY A 579 -5.47 38.72 2.12
N VAL A 580 -4.96 37.51 2.19
CA VAL A 580 -5.70 36.36 2.74
C VAL A 580 -5.53 36.32 4.24
N THR A 581 -6.62 36.49 4.96
CA THR A 581 -6.67 36.35 6.43
C THR A 581 -7.33 35.04 6.81
N GLU A 582 -7.26 34.69 8.10
CA GLU A 582 -7.94 33.49 8.64
C GLU A 582 -9.41 33.40 8.28
N GLY A 583 -10.13 34.55 8.30
CA GLY A 583 -11.56 34.62 8.01
C GLY A 583 -11.90 34.30 6.55
N GLU A 584 -10.97 34.57 5.63
CA GLU A 584 -11.15 34.33 4.20
C GLU A 584 -11.00 32.85 3.80
N LEU A 585 -10.29 32.05 4.60
CA LEU A 585 -9.97 30.65 4.27
C LEU A 585 -11.22 29.82 4.00
N ARG A 586 -12.28 30.01 4.83
CA ARG A 586 -13.52 29.23 4.66
C ARG A 586 -14.22 29.54 3.34
N GLY A 587 -14.16 30.78 2.88
CA GLY A 587 -14.75 31.19 1.59
C GLY A 587 -13.94 30.70 0.39
N LEU A 588 -12.62 30.60 0.53
CA LEU A 588 -11.70 30.23 -0.55
C LEU A 588 -11.56 28.72 -0.72
N ILE A 589 -11.36 27.97 0.37
CA ILE A 589 -11.02 26.54 0.32
C ILE A 589 -12.02 25.63 1.03
N GLY A 590 -13.04 26.18 1.66
CA GLY A 590 -14.10 25.44 2.36
C GLY A 590 -13.87 25.38 3.88
N ARG A 591 -14.62 24.48 4.54
CA ARG A 591 -14.53 24.30 5.98
C ARG A 591 -13.22 23.65 6.39
N PRO A 592 -12.69 23.94 7.59
CA PRO A 592 -11.60 23.19 8.18
C PRO A 592 -11.97 21.70 8.33
N HIS A 593 -10.98 20.84 8.20
CA HIS A 593 -11.16 19.39 8.28
C HIS A 593 -10.87 18.85 9.68
N HIS A 594 -10.04 19.55 10.44
CA HIS A 594 -9.58 19.14 11.76
C HIS A 594 -9.83 20.26 12.74
N VAL A 595 -10.61 19.97 13.79
CA VAL A 595 -10.82 20.85 14.93
C VAL A 595 -10.12 20.17 16.10
N PRO A 596 -9.11 20.80 16.72
CA PRO A 596 -8.46 20.23 17.89
C PRO A 596 -9.47 19.95 19.01
N GLU A 597 -9.36 18.82 19.68
CA GLU A 597 -10.26 18.46 20.77
C GLU A 597 -10.14 19.44 21.95
N SER A 598 -8.97 20.05 22.11
CA SER A 598 -8.75 21.14 23.07
C SER A 598 -9.62 22.37 22.84
N ALA A 599 -10.07 22.60 21.59
CA ALA A 599 -10.97 23.69 21.23
C ALA A 599 -12.46 23.37 21.42
N GLN A 600 -12.80 22.12 21.79
CA GLN A 600 -14.18 21.70 22.06
C GLN A 600 -14.59 22.07 23.49
N ASP A 601 -15.90 22.18 23.72
CA ASP A 601 -16.44 22.32 25.07
C ASP A 601 -15.95 21.15 25.94
N PRO A 602 -15.46 21.38 27.17
CA PRO A 602 -15.02 20.32 28.07
C PRO A 602 -16.02 19.18 28.23
N ALA A 603 -17.32 19.44 28.16
CA ALA A 603 -18.38 18.44 28.26
C ALA A 603 -18.53 17.56 26.97
N GLU A 604 -18.07 18.05 25.83
CA GLU A 604 -18.12 17.36 24.53
C GLU A 604 -16.84 16.58 24.21
N ARG A 605 -15.82 16.70 25.04
CA ARG A 605 -14.57 15.96 24.84
C ARG A 605 -14.75 14.48 25.09
N ARG A 606 -14.08 13.62 24.31
CA ARG A 606 -14.17 12.17 24.46
C ARG A 606 -13.82 11.68 25.85
N THR A 607 -12.83 12.29 26.50
CA THR A 607 -12.38 11.96 27.85
C THR A 607 -13.30 12.50 28.95
N ALA A 608 -14.44 13.14 28.64
CA ALA A 608 -15.43 13.60 29.60
C ALA A 608 -16.23 12.45 30.23
N VAL A 609 -16.02 11.23 29.83
CA VAL A 609 -16.64 10.01 30.38
C VAL A 609 -15.58 9.04 30.89
N PRO A 610 -15.84 8.27 31.98
CA PRO A 610 -14.93 7.24 32.41
C PRO A 610 -14.75 6.17 31.35
N GLY A 611 -13.57 5.58 31.29
CA GLY A 611 -13.26 4.52 30.33
C GLY A 611 -12.60 5.00 29.04
N VAL A 612 -12.32 6.28 28.91
CA VAL A 612 -11.65 6.82 27.73
C VAL A 612 -10.29 7.41 28.11
N ALA A 613 -9.24 6.99 27.39
CA ALA A 613 -7.88 7.47 27.58
C ALA A 613 -7.23 7.89 26.26
N THR A 614 -6.33 8.85 26.34
CA THR A 614 -5.60 9.40 25.19
C THR A 614 -4.22 8.74 25.08
N GLY A 615 -3.97 8.04 24.01
CA GLY A 615 -2.68 7.44 23.67
C GLY A 615 -2.00 8.15 22.50
N LEU A 616 -0.76 7.77 22.24
CA LEU A 616 0.05 8.27 21.14
C LEU A 616 0.49 7.12 20.25
N ALA A 617 0.33 7.27 18.93
CA ALA A 617 0.70 6.29 17.94
C ALA A 617 1.62 6.89 16.88
N VAL A 618 2.33 6.04 16.15
CA VAL A 618 3.04 6.41 14.92
C VAL A 618 2.36 5.70 13.76
N THR A 619 2.09 6.45 12.71
CA THR A 619 1.50 5.97 11.47
C THR A 619 2.46 6.24 10.31
N GLY A 620 2.19 5.70 9.14
CA GLY A 620 2.96 6.05 7.93
C GLY A 620 2.93 7.54 7.55
N ALA A 621 2.03 8.32 8.16
CA ALA A 621 1.95 9.77 8.01
C ALA A 621 2.64 10.55 9.14
N GLY A 622 3.26 9.86 10.11
CA GLY A 622 3.90 10.45 11.30
C GLY A 622 3.14 10.13 12.59
N GLY A 623 3.47 10.87 13.67
CA GLY A 623 2.79 10.70 14.95
C GLY A 623 1.33 11.16 14.92
N ASP A 624 0.47 10.46 15.66
CA ASP A 624 -0.94 10.79 15.82
C ASP A 624 -1.45 10.51 17.23
N VAL A 625 -2.56 11.15 17.59
CA VAL A 625 -3.29 10.91 18.85
C VAL A 625 -4.28 9.77 18.64
N LEU A 626 -4.28 8.83 19.56
CA LEU A 626 -5.10 7.63 19.57
C LEU A 626 -6.01 7.62 20.80
N PHE A 627 -7.31 7.48 20.62
CA PHE A 627 -8.23 7.27 21.73
C PHE A 627 -8.45 5.79 21.96
N VAL A 628 -8.55 5.42 23.23
CA VAL A 628 -8.94 4.07 23.68
C VAL A 628 -10.20 4.20 24.50
N GLU A 629 -11.25 3.54 24.10
CA GLU A 629 -12.54 3.49 24.75
C GLU A 629 -12.77 2.10 25.35
N ALA A 630 -13.03 2.02 26.63
CA ALA A 630 -13.31 0.77 27.34
C ALA A 630 -14.75 0.80 27.87
N SER A 631 -15.43 -0.32 27.78
CA SER A 631 -16.75 -0.54 28.35
C SER A 631 -16.89 -1.93 28.96
N LEU A 632 -17.80 -2.08 29.92
CA LEU A 632 -18.18 -3.36 30.51
C LEU A 632 -19.54 -3.79 29.96
N ALA A 633 -19.65 -5.02 29.52
CA ALA A 633 -20.92 -5.61 29.11
C ALA A 633 -21.90 -5.73 30.29
N ASP A 634 -23.19 -5.74 29.98
CA ASP A 634 -24.21 -5.99 30.98
C ASP A 634 -24.02 -7.39 31.61
N PRO A 635 -24.06 -7.53 32.94
CA PRO A 635 -23.89 -8.80 33.63
C PRO A 635 -24.89 -9.88 33.21
N GLU A 636 -26.11 -9.47 32.84
CA GLU A 636 -27.19 -10.41 32.53
C GLU A 636 -27.18 -10.87 31.05
N THR A 637 -26.62 -10.09 30.16
CA THR A 637 -26.71 -10.34 28.72
C THR A 637 -25.35 -10.51 28.02
N GLY A 638 -24.27 -10.13 28.67
CA GLY A 638 -22.93 -10.14 28.09
C GLY A 638 -22.16 -11.43 28.39
N ALA A 639 -21.62 -12.08 27.37
CA ALA A 639 -20.68 -13.18 27.56
C ALA A 639 -19.38 -12.67 28.22
N ALA A 640 -18.87 -13.39 29.22
CA ALA A 640 -17.59 -13.11 29.82
C ALA A 640 -16.48 -13.26 28.75
N GLY A 641 -15.61 -12.25 28.57
CA GLY A 641 -14.54 -12.29 27.61
C GLY A 641 -13.98 -10.91 27.30
N LEU A 642 -12.96 -10.87 26.43
CA LEU A 642 -12.39 -9.64 25.89
C LEU A 642 -12.81 -9.49 24.45
N THR A 643 -13.53 -8.41 24.14
CA THR A 643 -13.88 -8.01 22.78
C THR A 643 -13.01 -6.85 22.38
N LEU A 644 -12.39 -6.93 21.21
CA LEU A 644 -11.49 -5.91 20.67
C LEU A 644 -12.01 -5.46 19.31
N THR A 645 -12.14 -4.15 19.10
CA THR A 645 -12.59 -3.57 17.83
C THR A 645 -11.72 -2.36 17.45
N GLY A 646 -11.60 -2.07 16.13
CA GLY A 646 -10.82 -0.94 15.62
C GLY A 646 -9.69 -1.34 14.67
N GLN A 647 -9.77 -2.49 14.00
CA GLN A 647 -8.76 -3.05 13.08
C GLN A 647 -7.38 -3.20 13.74
N LEU A 648 -7.35 -3.94 14.84
CA LEU A 648 -6.14 -4.18 15.61
C LEU A 648 -5.35 -5.36 15.07
N GLY A 649 -4.05 -5.18 14.89
CA GLY A 649 -3.10 -6.24 14.62
C GLY A 649 -2.87 -7.14 15.84
N ASP A 650 -2.11 -8.19 15.66
CA ASP A 650 -1.99 -9.24 16.69
C ASP A 650 -1.18 -8.79 17.90
N VAL A 651 -0.14 -7.96 17.71
CA VAL A 651 0.66 -7.40 18.81
C VAL A 651 -0.21 -6.49 19.71
N MET A 652 -1.09 -5.68 19.10
CA MET A 652 -1.98 -4.81 19.88
C MET A 652 -3.07 -5.59 20.59
N LYS A 653 -3.57 -6.70 20.01
CA LYS A 653 -4.50 -7.63 20.68
C LYS A 653 -3.87 -8.29 21.89
N GLU A 654 -2.61 -8.75 21.76
CA GLU A 654 -1.84 -9.31 22.86
C GLU A 654 -1.62 -8.27 23.97
N SER A 655 -1.24 -7.04 23.61
CA SER A 655 -1.09 -5.95 24.57
C SER A 655 -2.37 -5.65 25.34
N ALA A 656 -3.54 -5.74 24.69
CA ALA A 656 -4.85 -5.60 25.37
C ALA A 656 -5.11 -6.75 26.36
N GLN A 657 -4.74 -7.98 26.01
CA GLN A 657 -4.85 -9.13 26.90
C GLN A 657 -3.94 -9.00 28.11
N ILE A 658 -2.71 -8.51 27.92
CA ILE A 658 -1.74 -8.22 29.00
C ILE A 658 -2.30 -7.15 29.94
N ALA A 659 -2.82 -6.03 29.40
CA ALA A 659 -3.41 -4.94 30.18
C ALA A 659 -4.57 -5.45 31.08
N LEU A 660 -5.48 -6.24 30.52
CA LEU A 660 -6.59 -6.84 31.25
C LEU A 660 -6.11 -7.86 32.31
N SER A 661 -5.12 -8.70 31.96
CA SER A 661 -4.55 -9.69 32.86
C SER A 661 -3.84 -9.04 34.05
N PHE A 662 -3.10 -7.95 33.79
CA PHE A 662 -2.47 -7.17 34.86
C PHE A 662 -3.51 -6.59 35.82
N LEU A 663 -4.59 -5.97 35.35
CA LEU A 663 -5.63 -5.42 36.21
C LEU A 663 -6.37 -6.51 36.98
N ARG A 664 -6.64 -7.68 36.41
CA ARG A 664 -7.24 -8.81 37.11
C ARG A 664 -6.37 -9.33 38.27
N SER A 665 -5.05 -9.29 38.10
CA SER A 665 -4.09 -9.80 39.08
C SER A 665 -3.73 -8.79 40.14
N HIS A 666 -3.58 -7.51 39.79
CA HIS A 666 -3.02 -6.46 40.65
C HIS A 666 -4.00 -5.32 40.93
N GLY A 667 -5.18 -5.32 40.31
CA GLY A 667 -6.11 -4.20 40.45
C GLY A 667 -6.60 -3.96 41.89
N ALA A 668 -6.68 -5.01 42.70
CA ALA A 668 -7.00 -4.85 44.16
C ALA A 668 -5.93 -4.06 44.91
N GLU A 669 -4.65 -4.20 44.54
CA GLU A 669 -3.54 -3.41 45.10
C GLU A 669 -3.57 -1.94 44.63
N LEU A 670 -4.28 -1.68 43.52
CA LEU A 670 -4.52 -0.35 42.96
C LEU A 670 -5.85 0.26 43.45
N GLU A 671 -6.48 -0.37 44.44
CA GLU A 671 -7.79 0.04 44.99
C GLU A 671 -8.92 0.08 43.92
N LEU A 672 -8.82 -0.74 42.86
CA LEU A 672 -9.82 -0.84 41.82
C LEU A 672 -10.84 -1.96 42.09
N PRO A 673 -12.14 -1.76 41.77
CA PRO A 673 -13.19 -2.78 41.97
C PRO A 673 -13.13 -3.85 40.86
N VAL A 674 -12.08 -4.69 40.91
CA VAL A 674 -11.82 -5.71 39.87
C VAL A 674 -12.78 -6.89 39.90
N ALA A 675 -13.67 -6.97 40.86
CA ALA A 675 -14.68 -8.01 40.92
C ALA A 675 -15.56 -8.06 39.66
N ASP A 676 -15.89 -6.91 39.12
CA ASP A 676 -16.66 -6.76 37.90
C ASP A 676 -15.99 -7.38 36.65
N LEU A 677 -14.67 -7.52 36.65
CA LEU A 677 -13.92 -8.11 35.52
C LEU A 677 -14.03 -9.64 35.46
N LYS A 678 -14.60 -10.29 36.49
CA LYS A 678 -14.75 -11.75 36.53
C LYS A 678 -15.94 -12.24 35.70
N ASP A 679 -17.06 -11.56 35.84
CA ASP A 679 -18.35 -12.03 35.36
C ASP A 679 -18.89 -11.18 34.18
N ARG A 680 -18.23 -10.08 33.85
CA ARG A 680 -18.63 -9.16 32.76
C ARG A 680 -17.64 -9.21 31.61
N GLY A 681 -18.15 -9.17 30.40
CA GLY A 681 -17.34 -8.98 29.20
C GLY A 681 -16.73 -7.59 29.19
N VAL A 682 -15.48 -7.51 28.76
CA VAL A 682 -14.75 -6.24 28.55
C VAL A 682 -14.68 -5.96 27.07
N HIS A 683 -15.09 -4.78 26.66
CA HIS A 683 -14.94 -4.33 25.27
C HIS A 683 -13.98 -3.14 25.22
N ILE A 684 -12.92 -3.26 24.46
CA ILE A 684 -11.98 -2.17 24.16
C ILE A 684 -12.14 -1.81 22.69
N HIS A 685 -12.41 -0.55 22.44
CA HIS A 685 -12.58 0.00 21.10
C HIS A 685 -11.54 1.08 20.81
N PHE A 686 -10.99 1.04 19.59
CA PHE A 686 -10.13 2.08 19.06
C PHE A 686 -10.86 2.80 17.94
N PRO A 687 -11.37 4.01 18.15
CA PRO A 687 -12.01 4.83 17.12
C PRO A 687 -11.08 5.04 15.91
N ALA A 688 -11.65 5.45 14.78
CA ALA A 688 -10.97 5.53 13.48
C ALA A 688 -10.65 4.13 12.86
N GLY A 689 -11.68 3.29 12.77
CA GLY A 689 -11.60 1.91 12.23
C GLY A 689 -11.19 1.77 10.77
N ALA A 690 -10.97 2.86 10.03
CA ALA A 690 -10.48 2.83 8.65
C ALA A 690 -8.95 2.63 8.54
N VAL A 691 -8.21 2.73 9.65
CA VAL A 691 -6.74 2.63 9.67
C VAL A 691 -6.35 1.42 10.52
N PRO A 692 -5.66 0.42 9.96
CA PRO A 692 -5.10 -0.68 10.72
C PRO A 692 -4.11 -0.17 11.79
N LYS A 693 -4.16 -0.75 12.98
CA LYS A 693 -3.31 -0.38 14.11
C LYS A 693 -2.64 -1.60 14.67
N ASP A 694 -1.32 -1.52 14.87
CA ASP A 694 -0.58 -2.59 15.53
C ASP A 694 0.55 -2.03 16.39
N GLY A 695 1.03 -2.83 17.34
CA GLY A 695 2.14 -2.50 18.21
C GLY A 695 1.78 -2.49 19.70
N PRO A 696 2.78 -2.64 20.59
CA PRO A 696 2.57 -2.78 22.04
C PRO A 696 2.40 -1.43 22.76
N SER A 697 2.66 -0.32 22.12
CA SER A 697 2.82 1.02 22.74
C SER A 697 1.54 1.63 23.33
N ALA A 698 0.37 1.03 23.09
CA ALA A 698 -0.90 1.43 23.68
C ALA A 698 -1.23 0.70 25.03
N GLY A 699 -0.32 -0.14 25.52
CA GLY A 699 -0.54 -0.95 26.72
C GLY A 699 -0.92 -0.13 27.95
N ILE A 700 -0.15 0.93 28.27
CA ILE A 700 -0.51 1.79 29.40
C ILE A 700 -1.80 2.56 29.16
N THR A 701 -2.10 2.94 27.92
CA THR A 701 -3.35 3.65 27.58
C THR A 701 -4.57 2.77 27.81
N MET A 702 -4.51 1.50 27.35
CA MET A 702 -5.57 0.51 27.59
C MET A 702 -5.76 0.23 29.09
N THR A 703 -4.66 0.08 29.82
CA THR A 703 -4.69 -0.10 31.28
C THR A 703 -5.33 1.09 31.97
N THR A 704 -5.01 2.31 31.56
CA THR A 704 -5.57 3.54 32.11
C THR A 704 -7.06 3.70 31.78
N ALA A 705 -7.47 3.39 30.56
CA ALA A 705 -8.88 3.41 30.18
C ALA A 705 -9.71 2.43 31.02
N LEU A 706 -9.21 1.20 31.22
CA LEU A 706 -9.85 0.21 32.07
C LEU A 706 -9.88 0.62 33.54
N ALA A 707 -8.78 1.17 34.06
CA ALA A 707 -8.71 1.66 35.43
C ALA A 707 -9.66 2.86 35.67
N SER A 708 -9.78 3.77 34.68
CA SER A 708 -10.76 4.86 34.69
C SER A 708 -12.18 4.33 34.72
N LEU A 709 -12.49 3.35 33.86
CA LEU A 709 -13.82 2.71 33.83
C LEU A 709 -14.19 2.07 35.17
N LEU A 710 -13.27 1.30 35.74
CA LEU A 710 -13.50 0.57 36.99
C LEU A 710 -13.63 1.53 38.21
N SER A 711 -12.79 2.56 38.26
CA SER A 711 -12.81 3.52 39.38
C SER A 711 -13.89 4.60 39.26
N GLY A 712 -14.50 4.77 38.05
CA GLY A 712 -15.39 5.88 37.75
C GLY A 712 -14.68 7.24 37.65
N ARG A 713 -13.33 7.28 37.72
CA ARG A 713 -12.53 8.50 37.64
C ARG A 713 -12.26 8.84 36.19
N LEU A 714 -12.40 10.10 35.82
CA LEU A 714 -12.07 10.60 34.48
C LEU A 714 -10.56 10.60 34.25
N VAL A 715 -10.15 10.29 33.03
CA VAL A 715 -8.78 10.58 32.59
C VAL A 715 -8.68 12.08 32.30
N ARG A 716 -7.60 12.71 32.74
CA ARG A 716 -7.35 14.12 32.47
C ARG A 716 -7.29 14.38 30.96
N THR A 717 -7.97 15.43 30.52
CA THR A 717 -8.09 15.80 29.08
C THR A 717 -6.79 16.32 28.49
N ASP A 718 -5.89 16.83 29.34
CA ASP A 718 -4.59 17.41 28.99
C ASP A 718 -3.46 16.37 28.99
N VAL A 719 -3.76 15.09 29.27
CA VAL A 719 -2.76 14.02 29.38
C VAL A 719 -2.86 13.08 28.18
N ALA A 720 -1.73 12.79 27.57
CA ALA A 720 -1.57 11.68 26.64
C ALA A 720 -0.44 10.75 27.12
N MET A 721 -0.47 9.51 26.68
CA MET A 721 0.49 8.52 27.15
C MET A 721 0.89 7.52 26.08
N THR A 722 2.09 6.95 26.23
CA THR A 722 2.57 5.86 25.38
C THR A 722 3.50 4.97 26.18
N GLY A 723 3.38 3.67 26.04
CA GLY A 723 4.21 2.69 26.73
C GLY A 723 3.61 1.30 26.62
N GLU A 724 4.48 0.31 26.59
CA GLU A 724 4.10 -1.08 26.72
C GLU A 724 3.95 -1.42 28.20
N VAL A 725 3.02 -2.33 28.53
CA VAL A 725 2.81 -2.81 29.88
C VAL A 725 3.16 -4.27 29.99
N SER A 726 3.88 -4.67 31.05
CA SER A 726 4.13 -6.07 31.38
C SER A 726 3.07 -6.62 32.35
N LEU A 727 3.00 -7.94 32.47
CA LEU A 727 2.10 -8.61 33.43
C LEU A 727 2.36 -8.23 34.90
N THR A 728 3.53 -7.65 35.20
CA THR A 728 3.91 -7.17 36.54
C THR A 728 3.73 -5.66 36.73
N GLY A 729 3.09 -4.98 35.75
CA GLY A 729 2.86 -3.54 35.81
C GLY A 729 4.06 -2.66 35.47
N ARG A 730 5.15 -3.25 34.96
CA ARG A 730 6.30 -2.45 34.48
C ARG A 730 5.96 -1.78 33.15
N VAL A 731 6.38 -0.54 33.03
CA VAL A 731 6.29 0.23 31.79
C VAL A 731 7.56 0.02 30.97
N LEU A 732 7.40 -0.55 29.79
CA LEU A 732 8.49 -0.95 28.92
C LEU A 732 8.70 0.06 27.78
N PRO A 733 9.94 0.18 27.24
CA PRO A 733 10.28 1.15 26.22
C PRO A 733 9.56 0.87 24.89
N ILE A 734 9.38 1.95 24.13
CA ILE A 734 8.68 1.93 22.85
C ILE A 734 9.45 2.76 21.79
N GLY A 735 9.10 2.61 20.53
CA GLY A 735 9.69 3.41 19.46
C GLY A 735 8.90 4.68 19.13
N GLY A 736 9.57 5.61 18.44
CA GLY A 736 8.96 6.80 17.86
C GLY A 736 8.54 7.88 18.86
N VAL A 737 9.31 8.08 19.92
CA VAL A 737 9.01 9.08 20.97
C VAL A 737 8.91 10.48 20.38
N LYS A 738 9.87 10.90 19.58
CA LYS A 738 9.87 12.22 18.93
C LYS A 738 8.57 12.48 18.18
N GLN A 739 8.16 11.56 17.28
CA GLN A 739 6.94 11.70 16.49
C GLN A 739 5.69 11.75 17.37
N LYS A 740 5.66 10.99 18.46
CA LYS A 740 4.56 10.96 19.41
C LYS A 740 4.44 12.26 20.21
N LEU A 741 5.56 12.83 20.65
CA LEU A 741 5.55 14.12 21.36
C LEU A 741 5.13 15.27 20.43
N LEU A 742 5.61 15.26 19.17
CA LEU A 742 5.15 16.20 18.15
C LEU A 742 3.64 16.11 17.92
N ALA A 743 3.09 14.88 17.96
CA ALA A 743 1.65 14.67 17.81
C ALA A 743 0.86 15.18 19.05
N ALA A 744 1.36 14.92 20.24
CA ALA A 744 0.78 15.41 21.47
C ALA A 744 0.73 16.95 21.50
N HIS A 745 1.84 17.59 21.15
CA HIS A 745 1.91 19.05 21.03
C HIS A 745 0.90 19.61 20.02
N ARG A 746 0.81 19.01 18.81
CA ARG A 746 -0.18 19.41 17.79
C ARG A 746 -1.63 19.22 18.24
N ALA A 747 -1.89 18.23 19.08
CA ALA A 747 -3.23 17.96 19.62
C ALA A 747 -3.58 18.88 20.80
N GLY A 748 -2.67 19.76 21.22
CA GLY A 748 -2.88 20.65 22.36
C GLY A 748 -2.81 19.95 23.72
N VAL A 749 -2.20 18.76 23.76
CA VAL A 749 -1.87 18.05 25.00
C VAL A 749 -0.72 18.78 25.70
N THR A 750 -0.80 18.93 27.01
CA THR A 750 0.23 19.60 27.80
C THR A 750 1.06 18.65 28.66
N THR A 751 0.53 17.49 29.00
CA THR A 751 1.20 16.49 29.84
C THR A 751 1.36 15.17 29.07
N VAL A 752 2.59 14.66 28.98
CA VAL A 752 2.86 13.40 28.27
C VAL A 752 3.56 12.40 29.18
N ILE A 753 3.06 11.18 29.23
CA ILE A 753 3.64 10.09 30.02
C ILE A 753 4.36 9.11 29.07
N ILE A 754 5.66 8.91 29.32
CA ILE A 754 6.53 8.01 28.54
C ILE A 754 7.24 6.99 29.45
N PRO A 755 7.74 5.87 28.90
CA PRO A 755 8.58 4.95 29.68
C PRO A 755 9.92 5.60 30.08
N LYS A 756 10.39 5.34 31.30
CA LYS A 756 11.67 5.86 31.80
C LYS A 756 12.87 5.55 30.90
N ARG A 757 12.83 4.38 30.23
CA ARG A 757 13.91 3.99 29.32
C ARG A 757 13.93 4.78 28.01
N ASN A 758 12.87 5.51 27.70
CA ASN A 758 12.82 6.42 26.56
C ASN A 758 13.19 7.86 26.92
N GLU A 759 13.63 8.13 28.14
CA GLU A 759 14.08 9.48 28.53
C GLU A 759 15.25 10.00 27.65
N PRO A 760 16.23 9.17 27.26
CA PRO A 760 17.27 9.60 26.32
C PRO A 760 16.75 10.02 24.93
N ASP A 761 15.59 9.47 24.49
CA ASP A 761 14.99 9.84 23.20
C ASP A 761 14.46 11.28 23.18
N LEU A 762 14.38 11.95 24.36
CA LEU A 762 13.99 13.35 24.47
C LEU A 762 15.06 14.29 23.89
N ASP A 763 16.30 13.87 23.84
CA ASP A 763 17.40 14.64 23.23
C ASP A 763 17.14 14.90 21.73
N ASP A 764 16.37 14.03 21.09
CA ASP A 764 15.99 14.16 19.67
C ASP A 764 14.77 15.09 19.45
N VAL A 765 14.07 15.51 20.51
CA VAL A 765 12.85 16.31 20.41
C VAL A 765 13.21 17.81 20.43
N PRO A 766 12.66 18.63 19.52
CA PRO A 766 12.91 20.05 19.49
C PRO A 766 12.61 20.71 20.85
N ALA A 767 13.53 21.58 21.32
CA ALA A 767 13.38 22.25 22.60
C ALA A 767 12.08 23.06 22.74
N GLU A 768 11.62 23.66 21.65
CA GLU A 768 10.35 24.42 21.59
C GLU A 768 9.12 23.56 21.91
N VAL A 769 9.19 22.27 21.63
CA VAL A 769 8.13 21.30 21.93
C VAL A 769 8.24 20.85 23.37
N LEU A 770 9.46 20.57 23.86
CA LEU A 770 9.70 20.17 25.24
C LEU A 770 9.32 21.29 26.22
N ASP A 771 9.58 22.56 25.87
CA ASP A 771 9.21 23.71 26.69
C ASP A 771 7.70 23.87 26.90
N LYS A 772 6.90 23.30 26.00
CA LYS A 772 5.43 23.35 26.04
C LYS A 772 4.79 22.06 26.58
N LEU A 773 5.57 21.01 26.81
CA LEU A 773 5.10 19.72 27.29
C LEU A 773 5.69 19.37 28.64
N ASP A 774 4.85 19.02 29.61
CA ASP A 774 5.29 18.42 30.87
C ASP A 774 5.44 16.91 30.68
N VAL A 775 6.69 16.46 30.48
CA VAL A 775 6.99 15.05 30.12
C VAL A 775 7.35 14.26 31.37
N HIS A 776 6.56 13.25 31.69
CA HIS A 776 6.76 12.36 32.83
C HIS A 776 7.30 11.00 32.39
N ALA A 777 8.53 10.70 32.81
CA ALA A 777 9.19 9.42 32.55
C ALA A 777 8.91 8.42 33.69
N VAL A 778 8.14 7.38 33.43
CA VAL A 778 7.63 6.43 34.42
C VAL A 778 8.16 5.01 34.24
N THR A 779 8.18 4.22 35.32
CA THR A 779 8.63 2.81 35.33
C THR A 779 7.53 1.84 35.65
N ASP A 780 6.42 2.30 36.21
CA ASP A 780 5.34 1.47 36.75
C ASP A 780 3.96 2.07 36.43
N VAL A 781 2.98 1.23 36.20
CA VAL A 781 1.59 1.62 35.91
C VAL A 781 0.97 2.46 37.03
N ARG A 782 1.37 2.28 38.28
CA ARG A 782 0.88 3.08 39.41
C ARG A 782 1.15 4.57 39.19
N GLN A 783 2.37 4.91 38.76
CA GLN A 783 2.75 6.28 38.43
C GLN A 783 1.92 6.85 37.27
N VAL A 784 1.61 5.99 36.26
CA VAL A 784 0.74 6.37 35.14
C VAL A 784 -0.65 6.76 35.65
N LEU A 785 -1.26 5.90 36.49
CA LEU A 785 -2.62 6.12 37.00
C LEU A 785 -2.69 7.36 37.93
N GLU A 786 -1.66 7.60 38.75
CA GLU A 786 -1.58 8.79 39.59
C GLU A 786 -1.53 10.10 38.76
N LEU A 787 -0.81 10.09 37.66
CA LEU A 787 -0.66 11.25 36.77
C LEU A 787 -1.89 11.46 35.85
N ALA A 788 -2.45 10.37 35.37
CA ALA A 788 -3.48 10.40 34.34
C ALA A 788 -4.91 10.52 34.87
N LEU A 789 -5.22 9.94 36.04
CA LEU A 789 -6.58 9.95 36.56
C LEU A 789 -6.85 11.22 37.40
N SER A 790 -8.00 11.83 37.21
CA SER A 790 -8.49 12.93 38.04
C SER A 790 -8.57 12.51 39.51
N PRO A 791 -8.40 13.43 40.49
CA PRO A 791 -8.58 13.11 41.90
C PRO A 791 -9.92 12.46 42.17
N ALA A 792 -9.99 11.52 43.12
CA ALA A 792 -11.25 10.93 43.53
C ALA A 792 -12.15 12.05 44.07
N THR A 793 -13.28 12.28 43.44
CA THR A 793 -14.29 13.21 43.97
C THR A 793 -14.89 12.58 45.23
N SER A 794 -14.74 13.25 46.38
CA SER A 794 -15.36 12.83 47.62
C SER A 794 -16.89 12.83 47.45
N ASP A 795 -17.50 11.67 47.60
CA ASP A 795 -18.93 11.40 47.86
C ASP A 795 -19.99 12.30 47.19
N ALA A 796 -20.09 12.30 45.89
CA ALA A 796 -21.33 12.71 45.21
C ALA A 796 -21.32 12.20 43.75
N ALA A 797 -21.84 11.05 43.52
CA ALA A 797 -22.41 10.50 42.27
C ALA A 797 -22.11 9.03 42.02
N ARG A 798 -22.61 8.16 42.85
CA ARG A 798 -22.92 6.77 42.46
C ARG A 798 -24.31 6.74 41.78
N GLU A 799 -24.50 7.52 40.75
CA GLU A 799 -25.57 7.30 39.79
C GLU A 799 -24.92 7.21 38.38
N VAL A 800 -24.64 5.97 38.01
CA VAL A 800 -24.34 5.65 36.60
C VAL A 800 -25.65 5.85 35.84
N PRO A 801 -25.74 6.77 34.87
CA PRO A 801 -26.87 6.84 33.98
C PRO A 801 -26.92 5.52 33.19
N ALA A 802 -27.99 4.75 33.36
CA ALA A 802 -28.27 3.64 32.47
C ALA A 802 -28.36 4.19 31.05
N ALA A 803 -27.53 3.68 30.15
CA ALA A 803 -27.56 4.02 28.75
C ALA A 803 -28.95 3.77 28.16
N ALA A 804 -29.56 4.80 27.59
CA ALA A 804 -30.77 4.75 26.81
C ALA A 804 -30.47 4.22 25.37
#